data_6f5a45e6369f4d50c48619e62fb61cc6
#
_entry.id   6f5a45e6369f4d50c48619e62fb61cc6
#
_cell.length_a   1.000
_cell.length_b   1.000
_cell.length_c   1.000
_cell.angle_alpha   90.00
_cell.angle_beta   90.00
_cell.angle_gamma   90.00
#
_symmetry.space_group_name_H-M   'P 1'
#
loop_
_entity.id
_entity.type
_entity.pdbx_description
1 polymer ?
#
loop_
_entity_poly.entity_id
_entity_poly.type
_entity_poly.pdbx_seq_one_letter_code
_entity_poly.pdbx_strand_id
1 'polypeptide(L)'
;MNEIPPRYTPKEAEDKWYRFWEERNFFAAKPDSSKKPFTIVIPPPNVTGILHMGHALNNTIQDILVRYHRMKGEESLWMPGTDHAGIATQNVVERDIARQGLKRKDLGREKFLERVWQWKEQYGSTIIQQLKKLGASCDWSRTRFTMDEGYSRAVRSVFVALWEKGLIYQGDKIINWCPRCQTALSDEEAPHREISGALYYIRYPLKQSTVHSPQSTDKTKSVDCRLSTVDYIVVATTRPETMLGDTAVAVNPKDKRFKSLIGKQVVLPLMEREIKIIADKLVDPEFGTGLVKVTPAHDPNDYDMGKRHKLDFINIMHPDGRLNKNAGEYANMDRFEAREAILEDLKERGLLEKVEEHKHAVGHCYRCHSVIEPYLSRQWFVKMKPLAKPAIAAVKKGKIKFYPKRWTKVYLNWMENIQDWCISRQIWWGHRLPVYYCKKCLQQTDGSTVHSPQSTANDQQGIIVALEPPTQCPHCGSTDIYQDEDVLDTWFSSWLWPFATFGWPFTVHSPQSTVHSKRSQATSYELRADLDYFYPTSVLVTAPEIIFFWVARMIMAGIEFIGDIPFKDVYIHGTVRDIEGKKMSKSLGNIIDPLEIINQYGADALRFSIISITAQGQDVFLSAEKFEMGRNFSNKIWNASRFVLMNLKQDKINQDLCAVFAKENLDIWQRWILSRFYSTLKQLDRMLQAYRFNEGANLLYGFFWHDFCDWYLEIAKLKIEDSVTQLIMFKVLEKSIRLLHPFMPFITEEIWQKIQRPSDPATQRPSIPGLQYYDATLAAPARTDD
;
A
#
# COMPACT_ATOMS: atom_id res chain seq x y z
N MET A 1 -4.76 43.27 24.93
CA MET A 1 -4.22 41.98 24.41
C MET A 1 -4.02 41.05 25.58
N ASN A 2 -4.34 39.76 25.40
CA ASN A 2 -4.03 38.79 26.43
C ASN A 2 -2.50 38.62 26.53
N GLU A 3 -1.98 38.71 27.75
CA GLU A 3 -0.55 38.55 28.00
C GLU A 3 -0.04 37.18 27.50
N ILE A 4 1.05 37.18 26.71
CA ILE A 4 1.66 35.93 26.27
C ILE A 4 2.53 35.40 27.40
N PRO A 5 2.30 34.16 27.93
CA PRO A 5 3.11 33.55 28.96
C PRO A 5 4.61 33.50 28.58
N PRO A 6 5.53 33.47 29.58
CA PRO A 6 6.96 33.42 29.30
C PRO A 6 7.39 32.15 28.54
N ARG A 7 6.63 31.06 28.67
CA ARG A 7 6.94 29.77 28.04
C ARG A 7 5.74 29.25 27.24
N TYR A 8 6.01 28.59 26.13
CA TYR A 8 5.05 27.83 25.36
C TYR A 8 4.87 26.44 25.95
N THR A 9 3.62 26.01 26.15
CA THR A 9 3.26 24.66 26.64
C THR A 9 2.55 23.93 25.50
N PRO A 10 3.26 23.11 24.68
CA PRO A 10 2.67 22.47 23.51
C PRO A 10 1.43 21.65 23.84
N LYS A 11 1.49 20.77 24.86
CA LYS A 11 0.42 19.87 25.22
C LYS A 11 -0.91 20.57 25.51
N GLU A 12 -0.90 21.68 26.24
CA GLU A 12 -2.11 22.45 26.54
C GLU A 12 -2.69 23.10 25.30
N ALA A 13 -1.83 23.67 24.44
CA ALA A 13 -2.24 24.28 23.19
C ALA A 13 -2.82 23.23 22.21
N GLU A 14 -2.18 22.06 22.09
CA GLU A 14 -2.60 20.98 21.21
C GLU A 14 -3.98 20.44 21.57
N ASP A 15 -4.20 20.11 22.85
CA ASP A 15 -5.48 19.58 23.32
C ASP A 15 -6.60 20.62 23.20
N LYS A 16 -6.31 21.89 23.52
CA LYS A 16 -7.25 23.01 23.42
C LYS A 16 -7.69 23.27 21.98
N TRP A 17 -6.71 23.47 21.07
CA TRP A 17 -7.03 23.89 19.71
C TRP A 17 -7.59 22.79 18.86
N TYR A 18 -7.13 21.54 19.04
CA TYR A 18 -7.71 20.43 18.30
C TYR A 18 -9.19 20.23 18.63
N ARG A 19 -9.56 20.30 19.91
CA ARG A 19 -10.96 20.25 20.36
C ARG A 19 -11.77 21.42 19.78
N PHE A 20 -11.24 22.63 19.82
CA PHE A 20 -11.86 23.80 19.26
C PHE A 20 -12.15 23.68 17.75
N TRP A 21 -11.21 23.14 16.99
CA TRP A 21 -11.39 22.93 15.54
C TRP A 21 -12.45 21.86 15.27
N GLU A 22 -12.45 20.79 16.04
CA GLU A 22 -13.38 19.67 15.88
C GLU A 22 -14.82 20.07 16.25
N GLU A 23 -15.04 20.72 17.39
CA GLU A 23 -16.35 21.20 17.86
C GLU A 23 -17.01 22.18 16.88
N ARG A 24 -16.21 22.95 16.17
CA ARG A 24 -16.67 23.91 15.16
C ARG A 24 -16.70 23.39 13.73
N ASN A 25 -16.36 22.13 13.51
CA ASN A 25 -16.35 21.47 12.21
C ASN A 25 -15.51 22.22 11.14
N PHE A 26 -14.36 22.81 11.50
CA PHE A 26 -13.54 23.60 10.57
C PHE A 26 -12.88 22.79 9.47
N PHE A 27 -12.88 21.48 9.60
CA PHE A 27 -12.31 20.56 8.61
C PHE A 27 -13.37 19.99 7.66
N ALA A 28 -14.66 20.23 7.92
CA ALA A 28 -15.75 19.77 7.06
C ALA A 28 -15.73 20.50 5.73
N ALA A 29 -15.94 19.77 4.64
CA ALA A 29 -16.00 20.28 3.29
C ALA A 29 -17.35 19.93 2.64
N LYS A 30 -17.85 20.85 1.81
CA LYS A 30 -19.12 20.67 1.09
C LYS A 30 -18.96 21.16 -0.35
N PRO A 31 -19.64 20.55 -1.33
CA PRO A 31 -19.67 21.06 -2.68
C PRO A 31 -20.08 22.55 -2.72
N ASP A 32 -19.22 23.38 -3.30
CA ASP A 32 -19.41 24.81 -3.47
C ASP A 32 -18.94 25.23 -4.87
N SER A 33 -19.89 25.44 -5.78
CA SER A 33 -19.59 25.77 -7.18
C SER A 33 -18.83 27.10 -7.38
N SER A 34 -18.79 27.96 -6.35
CA SER A 34 -18.03 29.22 -6.37
C SER A 34 -16.55 29.01 -6.07
N LYS A 35 -16.17 27.84 -5.57
CA LYS A 35 -14.79 27.51 -5.18
C LYS A 35 -14.25 26.34 -5.99
N LYS A 36 -12.94 26.33 -6.16
CA LYS A 36 -12.23 25.21 -6.76
C LYS A 36 -12.02 24.12 -5.72
N PRO A 37 -12.35 22.85 -6.04
CA PRO A 37 -12.09 21.73 -5.11
C PRO A 37 -10.61 21.40 -5.04
N PHE A 38 -10.15 21.07 -3.82
CA PHE A 38 -8.90 20.40 -3.57
C PHE A 38 -9.16 19.17 -2.69
N THR A 39 -8.90 17.98 -3.20
CA THR A 39 -9.27 16.73 -2.54
C THR A 39 -8.08 15.81 -2.37
N ILE A 40 -7.92 15.29 -1.15
CA ILE A 40 -7.02 14.18 -0.84
C ILE A 40 -7.83 13.05 -0.19
N VAL A 41 -7.61 11.81 -0.64
CA VAL A 41 -8.04 10.62 0.09
C VAL A 41 -6.83 10.08 0.86
N ILE A 42 -6.98 9.88 2.16
CA ILE A 42 -5.89 9.34 3.00
C ILE A 42 -5.52 7.94 2.50
N PRO A 43 -4.23 7.55 2.43
CA PRO A 43 -3.89 6.13 2.40
C PRO A 43 -4.40 5.49 3.69
N PRO A 44 -5.47 4.66 3.63
CA PRO A 44 -6.15 4.22 4.84
C PRO A 44 -5.23 3.32 5.67
N PRO A 45 -4.87 3.70 6.91
CA PRO A 45 -4.01 2.88 7.74
C PRO A 45 -4.65 1.52 8.05
N ASN A 46 -3.84 0.47 8.02
CA ASN A 46 -4.24 -0.88 8.37
C ASN A 46 -4.56 -0.99 9.87
N VAL A 47 -5.69 -1.61 10.24
CA VAL A 47 -6.09 -1.81 11.64
C VAL A 47 -5.26 -2.90 12.35
N THR A 48 -3.97 -3.00 12.03
CA THR A 48 -3.04 -3.99 12.58
C THR A 48 -2.34 -3.54 13.86
N GLY A 49 -2.49 -2.28 14.24
CA GLY A 49 -1.89 -1.69 15.43
C GLY A 49 -1.70 -0.18 15.29
N ILE A 50 -0.91 0.41 16.20
CA ILE A 50 -0.64 1.85 16.25
C ILE A 50 0.15 2.35 15.04
N LEU A 51 0.06 3.67 14.77
CA LEU A 51 0.82 4.35 13.73
C LEU A 51 2.32 4.38 14.05
N HIS A 52 3.14 4.59 13.04
CA HIS A 52 4.60 4.75 13.14
C HIS A 52 5.06 6.00 12.37
N MET A 53 6.35 6.35 12.44
CA MET A 53 6.89 7.58 11.84
C MET A 53 6.66 7.71 10.33
N GLY A 54 6.56 6.61 9.58
CA GLY A 54 6.17 6.65 8.17
C GLY A 54 4.76 7.18 7.95
N HIS A 55 3.82 6.85 8.84
CA HIS A 55 2.47 7.43 8.83
C HIS A 55 2.51 8.92 9.23
N ALA A 56 3.32 9.29 10.23
CA ALA A 56 3.47 10.68 10.63
C ALA A 56 3.98 11.55 9.47
N LEU A 57 5.01 11.08 8.74
CA LEU A 57 5.52 11.76 7.54
C LEU A 57 4.43 11.89 6.46
N ASN A 58 3.80 10.78 6.09
CA ASN A 58 2.78 10.74 5.04
C ASN A 58 1.62 11.70 5.35
N ASN A 59 1.10 11.65 6.59
CA ASN A 59 -0.04 12.48 6.98
C ASN A 59 0.35 13.96 7.19
N THR A 60 1.57 14.25 7.63
CA THR A 60 2.05 15.65 7.73
C THR A 60 2.13 16.31 6.35
N ILE A 61 2.62 15.58 5.33
CA ILE A 61 2.66 16.08 3.93
C ILE A 61 1.24 16.39 3.43
N GLN A 62 0.29 15.49 3.65
CA GLN A 62 -1.10 15.68 3.25
C GLN A 62 -1.74 16.87 3.97
N ASP A 63 -1.53 16.99 5.28
CA ASP A 63 -2.09 18.09 6.07
C ASP A 63 -1.53 19.45 5.66
N ILE A 64 -0.23 19.53 5.33
CA ILE A 64 0.38 20.75 4.78
C ILE A 64 -0.34 21.16 3.49
N LEU A 65 -0.57 20.24 2.57
CA LEU A 65 -1.27 20.52 1.32
C LEU A 65 -2.71 20.95 1.56
N VAL A 66 -3.44 20.23 2.40
CA VAL A 66 -4.85 20.55 2.68
C VAL A 66 -4.98 21.92 3.35
N ARG A 67 -4.15 22.24 4.35
CA ARG A 67 -4.15 23.56 5.01
C ARG A 67 -3.74 24.66 4.05
N TYR A 68 -2.72 24.45 3.23
CA TYR A 68 -2.28 25.40 2.21
C TYR A 68 -3.41 25.73 1.21
N HIS A 69 -4.09 24.72 0.65
CA HIS A 69 -5.17 24.94 -0.32
C HIS A 69 -6.41 25.55 0.35
N ARG A 70 -6.74 25.15 1.59
CA ARG A 70 -7.80 25.78 2.38
C ARG A 70 -7.50 27.26 2.61
N MET A 71 -6.25 27.62 2.92
CA MET A 71 -5.82 29.03 3.07
C MET A 71 -5.85 29.80 1.75
N LYS A 72 -5.80 29.14 0.59
CA LYS A 72 -6.01 29.76 -0.72
C LYS A 72 -7.49 30.00 -1.06
N GLY A 73 -8.40 29.59 -0.18
CA GLY A 73 -9.84 29.72 -0.39
C GLY A 73 -10.44 28.58 -1.23
N GLU A 74 -9.67 27.54 -1.56
CA GLU A 74 -10.19 26.36 -2.24
C GLU A 74 -11.02 25.51 -1.26
N GLU A 75 -12.07 24.84 -1.77
CA GLU A 75 -12.86 23.91 -0.95
C GLU A 75 -12.07 22.61 -0.76
N SER A 76 -11.46 22.48 0.41
CA SER A 76 -10.45 21.47 0.64
C SER A 76 -10.99 20.31 1.48
N LEU A 77 -11.12 19.13 0.85
CA LEU A 77 -11.53 17.89 1.49
C LEU A 77 -10.33 16.96 1.71
N TRP A 78 -10.11 16.55 2.95
CA TRP A 78 -9.25 15.43 3.27
C TRP A 78 -10.09 14.27 3.81
N MET A 79 -10.33 13.26 2.98
CA MET A 79 -11.17 12.10 3.27
C MET A 79 -10.44 11.11 4.18
N PRO A 80 -10.87 10.89 5.44
CA PRO A 80 -10.26 9.93 6.36
C PRO A 80 -10.83 8.52 6.22
N GLY A 81 -10.08 7.55 6.74
CA GLY A 81 -10.56 6.17 6.91
C GLY A 81 -9.47 5.19 7.29
N THR A 82 -9.86 3.92 7.42
CA THR A 82 -8.98 2.81 7.78
C THR A 82 -9.22 1.60 6.88
N ASP A 83 -8.20 0.76 6.71
CA ASP A 83 -8.26 -0.47 5.92
C ASP A 83 -8.36 -1.70 6.83
N HIS A 84 -9.21 -2.65 6.43
CA HIS A 84 -9.39 -3.92 7.14
C HIS A 84 -8.16 -4.83 7.05
N ALA A 85 -7.32 -4.69 6.02
CA ALA A 85 -6.02 -5.33 5.86
C ALA A 85 -6.05 -6.86 6.06
N GLY A 86 -6.90 -7.56 5.32
CA GLY A 86 -7.18 -8.99 5.36
C GLY A 86 -6.17 -9.90 6.05
N ILE A 87 -5.15 -10.38 5.30
CA ILE A 87 -4.10 -11.29 5.83
C ILE A 87 -3.36 -10.67 7.03
N ALA A 88 -3.09 -9.35 6.99
CA ALA A 88 -2.31 -8.70 8.02
C ALA A 88 -3.03 -8.65 9.36
N THR A 89 -4.30 -8.24 9.37
CA THR A 89 -5.12 -8.16 10.57
C THR A 89 -5.40 -9.57 11.11
N GLN A 90 -5.75 -10.52 10.24
CA GLN A 90 -5.92 -11.91 10.66
C GLN A 90 -4.67 -12.45 11.37
N ASN A 91 -3.48 -12.24 10.81
CA ASN A 91 -2.22 -12.70 11.40
C ASN A 91 -1.92 -12.09 12.77
N VAL A 92 -2.23 -10.82 13.01
CA VAL A 92 -1.98 -10.21 14.33
C VAL A 92 -2.96 -10.74 15.36
N VAL A 93 -4.23 -10.97 14.99
CA VAL A 93 -5.23 -11.57 15.88
C VAL A 93 -4.91 -13.04 16.17
N GLU A 94 -4.46 -13.82 15.16
CA GLU A 94 -3.98 -15.19 15.37
C GLU A 94 -2.81 -15.26 16.36
N ARG A 95 -1.88 -14.30 16.30
CA ARG A 95 -0.78 -14.21 17.29
C ARG A 95 -1.28 -13.83 18.68
N ASP A 96 -2.29 -12.99 18.76
CA ASP A 96 -2.88 -12.57 20.03
C ASP A 96 -3.58 -13.72 20.73
N ILE A 97 -4.45 -14.46 20.02
CA ILE A 97 -5.11 -15.66 20.59
C ILE A 97 -4.11 -16.79 20.89
N ALA A 98 -3.01 -16.92 20.12
CA ALA A 98 -1.97 -17.91 20.39
C ALA A 98 -1.25 -17.68 21.72
N ARG A 99 -1.13 -16.42 22.20
CA ARG A 99 -0.62 -16.12 23.55
C ARG A 99 -1.54 -16.65 24.65
N GLN A 100 -2.81 -16.90 24.32
CA GLN A 100 -3.82 -17.50 25.22
C GLN A 100 -3.91 -19.04 25.03
N GLY A 101 -3.01 -19.63 24.24
CA GLY A 101 -3.00 -21.07 23.94
C GLY A 101 -4.05 -21.53 22.91
N LEU A 102 -4.73 -20.58 22.24
CA LEU A 102 -5.82 -20.89 21.32
C LEU A 102 -5.36 -20.81 19.87
N LYS A 103 -5.95 -21.65 19.01
CA LYS A 103 -5.78 -21.59 17.55
C LYS A 103 -7.09 -21.16 16.90
N ARG A 104 -7.01 -20.52 15.72
CA ARG A 104 -8.18 -20.12 14.93
C ARG A 104 -9.21 -21.24 14.74
N LYS A 105 -8.74 -22.45 14.43
CA LYS A 105 -9.59 -23.62 14.19
C LYS A 105 -10.36 -24.07 15.46
N ASP A 106 -9.79 -23.84 16.64
CA ASP A 106 -10.43 -24.21 17.91
C ASP A 106 -11.63 -23.32 18.23
N LEU A 107 -11.57 -22.04 17.80
CA LEU A 107 -12.66 -21.07 17.98
C LEU A 107 -13.79 -21.25 16.95
N GLY A 108 -13.48 -21.71 15.74
CA GLY A 108 -14.37 -21.64 14.60
C GLY A 108 -14.47 -20.24 13.99
N ARG A 109 -15.06 -20.16 12.77
CA ARG A 109 -15.07 -18.92 11.97
C ARG A 109 -15.78 -17.75 12.65
N GLU A 110 -16.95 -17.97 13.19
CA GLU A 110 -17.78 -16.91 13.80
C GLU A 110 -17.09 -16.24 14.98
N LYS A 111 -16.70 -17.04 15.99
CA LYS A 111 -16.04 -16.53 17.20
C LYS A 111 -14.68 -15.88 16.89
N PHE A 112 -13.95 -16.40 15.90
CA PHE A 112 -12.72 -15.77 15.45
C PHE A 112 -12.99 -14.39 14.82
N LEU A 113 -13.99 -14.27 13.96
CA LEU A 113 -14.38 -12.99 13.36
C LEU A 113 -14.83 -11.98 14.40
N GLU A 114 -15.58 -12.39 15.44
CA GLU A 114 -15.92 -11.51 16.56
C GLU A 114 -14.67 -10.92 17.22
N ARG A 115 -13.61 -11.72 17.42
CA ARG A 115 -12.32 -11.24 17.96
C ARG A 115 -11.65 -10.25 17.00
N VAL A 116 -11.73 -10.48 15.70
CA VAL A 116 -11.17 -9.55 14.71
C VAL A 116 -11.94 -8.22 14.70
N TRP A 117 -13.26 -8.26 14.84
CA TRP A 117 -14.06 -7.03 14.96
C TRP A 117 -13.73 -6.25 16.22
N GLN A 118 -13.57 -6.91 17.38
CA GLN A 118 -13.12 -6.27 18.63
C GLN A 118 -11.74 -5.62 18.45
N TRP A 119 -10.82 -6.31 17.80
CA TRP A 119 -9.50 -5.78 17.46
C TRP A 119 -9.60 -4.53 16.58
N LYS A 120 -10.42 -4.57 15.54
CA LYS A 120 -10.68 -3.42 14.65
C LYS A 120 -11.24 -2.23 15.40
N GLU A 121 -12.21 -2.41 16.30
CA GLU A 121 -12.76 -1.31 17.08
C GLU A 121 -11.69 -0.65 17.97
N GLN A 122 -10.89 -1.44 18.64
CA GLN A 122 -9.80 -0.95 19.48
C GLN A 122 -8.75 -0.17 18.69
N TYR A 123 -8.18 -0.78 17.66
CA TYR A 123 -7.06 -0.17 16.91
C TYR A 123 -7.52 0.86 15.89
N GLY A 124 -8.70 0.72 15.32
CA GLY A 124 -9.28 1.72 14.41
C GLY A 124 -9.51 3.05 15.12
N SER A 125 -10.09 3.03 16.33
CA SER A 125 -10.27 4.23 17.15
C SER A 125 -8.93 4.82 17.62
N THR A 126 -7.96 3.97 18.01
CA THR A 126 -6.62 4.41 18.40
C THR A 126 -5.92 5.15 17.25
N ILE A 127 -5.97 4.61 16.02
CA ILE A 127 -5.40 5.25 14.83
C ILE A 127 -5.98 6.64 14.60
N ILE A 128 -7.30 6.79 14.69
CA ILE A 128 -7.96 8.09 14.54
C ILE A 128 -7.48 9.08 15.63
N GLN A 129 -7.37 8.64 16.88
CA GLN A 129 -6.86 9.50 17.96
C GLN A 129 -5.39 9.90 17.72
N GLN A 130 -4.55 9.00 17.22
CA GLN A 130 -3.16 9.31 16.89
C GLN A 130 -3.06 10.34 15.76
N LEU A 131 -3.90 10.25 14.73
CA LEU A 131 -3.97 11.25 13.66
C LEU A 131 -4.43 12.61 14.19
N LYS A 132 -5.40 12.65 15.10
CA LYS A 132 -5.86 13.86 15.76
C LYS A 132 -4.74 14.50 16.59
N LYS A 133 -3.98 13.71 17.35
CA LYS A 133 -2.83 14.18 18.12
C LYS A 133 -1.69 14.73 17.22
N LEU A 134 -1.51 14.19 16.03
CA LEU A 134 -0.59 14.72 15.03
C LEU A 134 -1.06 16.06 14.44
N GLY A 135 -2.32 16.44 14.65
CA GLY A 135 -2.91 17.67 14.11
C GLY A 135 -3.54 17.51 12.72
N ALA A 136 -3.86 16.29 12.30
CA ALA A 136 -4.47 16.04 10.99
C ALA A 136 -5.82 16.72 10.83
N SER A 137 -6.01 17.52 9.76
CA SER A 137 -7.22 18.30 9.50
C SER A 137 -8.20 17.58 8.56
N CYS A 138 -8.45 16.29 8.83
CA CYS A 138 -9.41 15.49 8.08
C CYS A 138 -10.86 15.89 8.37
N ASP A 139 -11.74 15.69 7.40
CA ASP A 139 -13.19 15.74 7.62
C ASP A 139 -13.67 14.46 8.31
N TRP A 140 -13.58 14.45 9.65
CA TRP A 140 -13.90 13.26 10.46
C TRP A 140 -15.34 12.81 10.35
N SER A 141 -16.26 13.67 9.90
CA SER A 141 -17.66 13.30 9.66
C SER A 141 -17.81 12.30 8.52
N ARG A 142 -16.81 12.22 7.64
CA ARG A 142 -16.76 11.34 6.45
C ARG A 142 -15.88 10.11 6.64
N THR A 143 -15.51 9.77 7.89
CA THR A 143 -14.64 8.62 8.17
C THR A 143 -15.22 7.33 7.60
N ARG A 144 -14.41 6.61 6.79
CA ARG A 144 -14.79 5.35 6.15
C ARG A 144 -13.94 4.18 6.62
N PHE A 145 -14.51 3.00 6.51
CA PHE A 145 -13.80 1.74 6.72
C PHE A 145 -14.01 0.83 5.50
N THR A 146 -12.95 0.20 5.00
CA THR A 146 -13.03 -0.60 3.76
C THR A 146 -13.97 -1.82 3.84
N MET A 147 -14.52 -2.15 5.02
CA MET A 147 -15.56 -3.16 5.21
C MET A 147 -16.87 -2.59 5.79
N ASP A 148 -17.11 -1.28 5.74
CA ASP A 148 -18.45 -0.77 6.02
C ASP A 148 -19.46 -1.25 4.97
N GLU A 149 -20.73 -1.22 5.28
CA GLU A 149 -21.78 -1.79 4.43
C GLU A 149 -21.80 -1.19 3.02
N GLY A 150 -21.76 0.15 2.91
CA GLY A 150 -21.76 0.84 1.62
C GLY A 150 -20.52 0.51 0.79
N TYR A 151 -19.37 0.45 1.44
CA TYR A 151 -18.13 0.08 0.79
C TYR A 151 -18.10 -1.40 0.36
N SER A 152 -18.60 -2.30 1.20
CA SER A 152 -18.73 -3.73 0.88
C SER A 152 -19.64 -3.96 -0.32
N ARG A 153 -20.70 -3.16 -0.46
CA ARG A 153 -21.56 -3.18 -1.64
C ARG A 153 -20.81 -2.75 -2.90
N ALA A 154 -19.99 -1.69 -2.83
CA ALA A 154 -19.15 -1.27 -3.95
C ALA A 154 -18.21 -2.39 -4.40
N VAL A 155 -17.59 -3.09 -3.46
CA VAL A 155 -16.71 -4.22 -3.74
C VAL A 155 -17.43 -5.34 -4.47
N ARG A 156 -18.63 -5.73 -3.99
CA ARG A 156 -19.46 -6.76 -4.66
C ARG A 156 -19.92 -6.30 -6.06
N SER A 157 -20.32 -5.05 -6.21
CA SER A 157 -20.72 -4.48 -7.51
C SER A 157 -19.61 -4.53 -8.54
N VAL A 158 -18.38 -4.24 -8.13
CA VAL A 158 -17.19 -4.32 -9.00
C VAL A 158 -16.91 -5.76 -9.41
N PHE A 159 -17.00 -6.71 -8.49
CA PHE A 159 -16.80 -8.12 -8.82
C PHE A 159 -17.82 -8.60 -9.87
N VAL A 160 -19.11 -8.34 -9.64
CA VAL A 160 -20.20 -8.71 -10.56
C VAL A 160 -19.99 -8.05 -11.94
N ALA A 161 -19.70 -6.74 -11.98
CA ALA A 161 -19.47 -6.03 -13.24
C ALA A 161 -18.28 -6.56 -14.04
N LEU A 162 -17.17 -6.93 -13.37
CA LEU A 162 -16.02 -7.53 -14.03
C LEU A 162 -16.30 -8.97 -14.50
N TRP A 163 -17.12 -9.73 -13.76
CA TRP A 163 -17.56 -11.05 -14.16
C TRP A 163 -18.43 -10.98 -15.42
N GLU A 164 -19.42 -10.10 -15.45
CA GLU A 164 -20.28 -9.88 -16.62
C GLU A 164 -19.51 -9.46 -17.88
N LYS A 165 -18.42 -8.70 -17.70
CA LYS A 165 -17.48 -8.34 -18.79
C LYS A 165 -16.52 -9.48 -19.17
N GLY A 166 -16.56 -10.63 -18.51
CA GLY A 166 -15.64 -11.75 -18.74
C GLY A 166 -14.19 -11.44 -18.35
N LEU A 167 -13.98 -10.44 -17.47
CA LEU A 167 -12.68 -10.06 -16.94
C LEU A 167 -12.32 -10.80 -15.66
N ILE A 168 -13.28 -11.35 -14.93
CA ILE A 168 -13.05 -12.30 -13.83
C ILE A 168 -13.26 -13.73 -14.35
N TYR A 169 -12.42 -14.65 -13.90
CA TYR A 169 -12.54 -16.07 -14.21
C TYR A 169 -11.95 -16.92 -13.10
N GLN A 170 -12.37 -18.18 -13.01
CA GLN A 170 -11.79 -19.20 -12.14
C GLN A 170 -10.86 -20.09 -12.97
N GLY A 171 -9.71 -20.48 -12.43
CA GLY A 171 -8.78 -21.35 -13.15
C GLY A 171 -7.75 -22.03 -12.25
N ASP A 172 -7.26 -23.18 -12.73
CA ASP A 172 -6.17 -23.92 -12.11
C ASP A 172 -4.85 -23.35 -12.61
N LYS A 173 -4.08 -22.71 -11.72
CA LYS A 173 -2.77 -22.13 -12.02
C LYS A 173 -1.78 -22.40 -10.90
N ILE A 174 -0.49 -22.34 -11.24
CA ILE A 174 0.54 -22.21 -10.21
C ILE A 174 0.46 -20.81 -9.63
N ILE A 175 0.36 -20.74 -8.31
CA ILE A 175 0.28 -19.52 -7.53
C ILE A 175 1.36 -19.52 -6.44
N ASN A 176 1.68 -18.33 -5.93
CA ASN A 176 2.47 -18.21 -4.71
C ASN A 176 1.59 -18.59 -3.52
N TRP A 177 1.93 -19.68 -2.84
CA TRP A 177 1.18 -20.19 -1.69
C TRP A 177 1.97 -20.06 -0.40
N CYS A 178 1.37 -19.53 0.65
CA CYS A 178 1.98 -19.50 1.98
C CYS A 178 1.51 -20.70 2.82
N PRO A 179 2.37 -21.70 3.11
CA PRO A 179 1.97 -22.88 3.89
C PRO A 179 1.55 -22.58 5.32
N ARG A 180 2.15 -21.55 5.95
CA ARG A 180 1.76 -21.13 7.31
C ARG A 180 0.41 -20.41 7.34
N CYS A 181 0.19 -19.45 6.44
CA CYS A 181 -1.07 -18.71 6.37
C CYS A 181 -2.17 -19.54 5.69
N GLN A 182 -1.80 -20.58 4.96
CA GLN A 182 -2.66 -21.47 4.15
C GLN A 182 -3.55 -20.64 3.20
N THR A 183 -2.89 -19.76 2.42
CA THR A 183 -3.57 -18.89 1.46
C THR A 183 -2.68 -18.52 0.29
N ALA A 184 -3.34 -18.22 -0.85
CA ALA A 184 -2.72 -17.65 -2.03
C ALA A 184 -2.17 -16.23 -1.75
N LEU A 185 -1.10 -15.88 -2.44
CA LEU A 185 -0.46 -14.56 -2.45
C LEU A 185 -0.35 -14.07 -3.88
N SER A 186 -0.44 -12.76 -4.10
CA SER A 186 -0.02 -12.15 -5.36
C SER A 186 1.51 -12.09 -5.46
N ASP A 187 2.03 -11.81 -6.65
CA ASP A 187 3.49 -11.76 -6.87
C ASP A 187 4.16 -10.67 -6.00
N GLU A 188 3.49 -9.53 -5.84
CA GLU A 188 3.98 -8.45 -4.99
C GLU A 188 3.96 -8.81 -3.49
N GLU A 189 3.13 -9.77 -3.06
CA GLU A 189 3.05 -10.27 -1.68
C GLU A 189 4.11 -11.34 -1.35
N ALA A 190 4.89 -11.74 -2.36
CA ALA A 190 5.89 -12.80 -2.32
C ALA A 190 7.32 -12.28 -2.61
N PRO A 191 7.85 -11.31 -1.85
CA PRO A 191 9.17 -10.75 -2.11
C PRO A 191 10.24 -11.84 -2.03
N HIS A 192 11.15 -11.83 -3.02
CA HIS A 192 12.27 -12.74 -3.08
C HIS A 192 13.44 -12.23 -2.23
N ARG A 193 14.09 -13.15 -1.54
CA ARG A 193 15.31 -12.91 -0.77
C ARG A 193 16.40 -13.85 -1.24
N GLU A 194 17.61 -13.34 -1.41
CA GLU A 194 18.78 -14.17 -1.68
C GLU A 194 19.13 -14.97 -0.42
N ILE A 195 19.25 -16.27 -0.58
CA ILE A 195 19.67 -17.21 0.48
C ILE A 195 20.87 -18.02 0.01
N SER A 196 21.73 -18.40 0.94
CA SER A 196 22.75 -19.43 0.71
C SER A 196 22.08 -20.79 0.85
N GLY A 197 22.01 -21.54 -0.22
CA GLY A 197 21.47 -22.88 -0.31
C GLY A 197 22.41 -23.82 -1.05
N ALA A 198 21.87 -24.87 -1.63
CA ALA A 198 22.66 -25.84 -2.40
C ALA A 198 21.96 -26.21 -3.70
N LEU A 199 22.76 -26.57 -4.69
CA LEU A 199 22.34 -27.19 -5.94
C LEU A 199 22.71 -28.68 -5.87
N TYR A 200 21.70 -29.53 -5.96
CA TYR A 200 21.82 -30.97 -5.84
C TYR A 200 21.80 -31.63 -7.22
N TYR A 201 22.81 -32.43 -7.53
CA TYR A 201 22.95 -33.12 -8.80
C TYR A 201 22.52 -34.59 -8.59
N ILE A 202 21.45 -35.00 -9.28
CA ILE A 202 20.77 -36.28 -9.08
C ILE A 202 20.79 -37.10 -10.36
N ARG A 203 21.18 -38.38 -10.24
CA ARG A 203 21.23 -39.34 -11.33
C ARG A 203 19.86 -39.95 -11.59
N TYR A 204 19.34 -39.80 -12.81
CA TYR A 204 18.11 -40.45 -13.28
C TYR A 204 18.49 -41.58 -14.22
N PRO A 205 18.29 -42.85 -13.85
CA PRO A 205 18.63 -44.01 -14.69
C PRO A 205 17.84 -44.00 -16.01
N LEU A 206 18.53 -44.24 -17.14
CA LEU A 206 17.88 -44.44 -18.42
C LEU A 206 17.16 -45.80 -18.46
N LYS A 207 15.93 -45.83 -18.96
CA LYS A 207 15.23 -47.07 -19.22
C LYS A 207 15.92 -47.82 -20.34
N GLN A 208 16.48 -48.99 -20.04
CA GLN A 208 17.07 -49.86 -21.03
C GLN A 208 15.97 -50.42 -21.95
N SER A 209 16.13 -50.27 -23.28
CA SER A 209 15.28 -50.98 -24.23
C SER A 209 15.63 -52.45 -24.17
N THR A 210 14.67 -53.28 -23.78
CA THR A 210 14.77 -54.72 -23.95
C THR A 210 14.80 -55.04 -25.46
N VAL A 211 15.99 -55.04 -26.05
CA VAL A 211 16.17 -55.64 -27.38
C VAL A 211 16.16 -57.13 -27.16
N HIS A 212 15.08 -57.79 -27.54
CA HIS A 212 15.09 -59.26 -27.67
C HIS A 212 16.12 -59.62 -28.73
N SER A 213 17.31 -60.09 -28.30
CA SER A 213 18.25 -60.77 -29.17
C SER A 213 17.68 -62.16 -29.52
N PRO A 214 17.66 -62.60 -30.80
CA PRO A 214 17.22 -63.94 -31.13
C PRO A 214 18.20 -64.95 -30.61
N GLN A 215 17.66 -66.00 -30.06
CA GLN A 215 18.26 -67.25 -29.54
C GLN A 215 19.62 -67.57 -30.13
N SER A 216 20.69 -67.62 -29.34
CA SER A 216 21.82 -68.44 -29.57
C SER A 216 21.80 -69.57 -28.54
N THR A 217 21.53 -70.79 -29.03
CA THR A 217 21.71 -72.08 -28.30
C THR A 217 23.20 -72.30 -28.20
N ASP A 218 23.82 -71.98 -27.07
CA ASP A 218 25.07 -72.56 -26.66
C ASP A 218 25.14 -72.61 -25.10
N LYS A 219 25.03 -73.82 -24.61
CA LYS A 219 25.16 -74.13 -23.18
C LYS A 219 26.61 -74.40 -22.88
N THR A 220 27.37 -73.45 -22.49
CA THR A 220 28.55 -73.55 -21.63
C THR A 220 29.31 -72.27 -21.60
N LYS A 221 29.04 -71.40 -20.61
CA LYS A 221 30.03 -70.53 -19.97
C LYS A 221 29.45 -69.92 -18.73
N SER A 222 30.20 -69.90 -17.68
CA SER A 222 29.98 -69.37 -16.36
C SER A 222 29.37 -67.97 -16.37
N VAL A 223 28.35 -67.83 -15.49
CA VAL A 223 27.70 -66.52 -15.20
C VAL A 223 28.72 -65.64 -14.50
N ASP A 224 29.36 -64.73 -15.27
CA ASP A 224 30.11 -63.63 -14.73
C ASP A 224 29.11 -62.50 -14.49
N CYS A 225 28.69 -62.32 -13.24
CA CYS A 225 27.85 -61.19 -12.80
C CYS A 225 28.65 -59.89 -12.86
N ARG A 226 28.89 -59.39 -14.06
CA ARG A 226 29.30 -57.98 -14.24
C ARG A 226 28.04 -57.15 -14.21
N LEU A 227 27.87 -56.34 -13.16
CA LEU A 227 26.90 -55.25 -13.12
C LEU A 227 26.97 -54.49 -14.46
N SER A 228 25.92 -54.57 -15.27
CA SER A 228 25.74 -53.70 -16.44
C SER A 228 25.79 -52.23 -15.95
N THR A 229 26.67 -51.44 -16.53
CA THR A 229 26.72 -49.98 -16.31
C THR A 229 25.37 -49.43 -16.70
N VAL A 230 24.57 -49.05 -15.69
CA VAL A 230 23.28 -48.38 -15.91
C VAL A 230 23.61 -47.00 -16.42
N ASP A 231 23.28 -46.72 -17.70
CA ASP A 231 23.36 -45.39 -18.24
C ASP A 231 22.38 -44.46 -17.48
N TYR A 232 22.82 -43.32 -17.04
CA TYR A 232 21.99 -42.32 -16.35
C TYR A 232 22.20 -40.93 -16.94
N ILE A 233 21.25 -40.07 -16.70
CA ILE A 233 21.38 -38.62 -16.91
C ILE A 233 21.43 -37.94 -15.55
N VAL A 234 22.05 -36.74 -15.50
CA VAL A 234 22.14 -35.96 -14.25
C VAL A 234 21.34 -34.69 -14.37
N VAL A 235 20.40 -34.47 -13.46
CA VAL A 235 19.64 -33.23 -13.33
C VAL A 235 20.14 -32.46 -12.13
N ALA A 236 20.04 -31.12 -12.18
CA ALA A 236 20.42 -30.24 -11.08
C ALA A 236 19.19 -29.50 -10.54
N THR A 237 18.99 -29.48 -9.21
CA THR A 237 17.87 -28.83 -8.58
C THR A 237 18.23 -28.22 -7.23
N THR A 238 17.58 -27.09 -6.85
CA THR A 238 17.65 -26.53 -5.50
C THR A 238 16.55 -27.08 -4.59
N ARG A 239 15.61 -27.89 -5.13
CA ARG A 239 14.42 -28.40 -4.44
C ARG A 239 14.25 -29.90 -4.68
N PRO A 240 15.11 -30.78 -4.08
CA PRO A 240 15.06 -32.20 -4.32
C PRO A 240 13.73 -32.84 -3.88
N GLU A 241 13.04 -32.29 -2.87
CA GLU A 241 11.73 -32.77 -2.43
C GLU A 241 10.67 -32.73 -3.54
N THR A 242 10.76 -31.80 -4.47
CA THR A 242 9.76 -31.69 -5.55
C THR A 242 9.96 -32.73 -6.66
N MET A 243 11.14 -33.39 -6.73
CA MET A 243 11.39 -34.42 -7.75
C MET A 243 10.37 -35.55 -7.71
N LEU A 244 9.81 -35.87 -6.53
CA LEU A 244 8.81 -36.91 -6.39
C LEU A 244 7.58 -36.71 -7.28
N GLY A 245 7.31 -35.42 -7.70
CA GLY A 245 6.24 -35.05 -8.61
C GLY A 245 6.67 -34.88 -10.08
N ASP A 246 7.90 -35.22 -10.45
CA ASP A 246 8.37 -35.04 -11.83
C ASP A 246 7.59 -35.88 -12.84
N THR A 247 7.30 -35.29 -13.99
CA THR A 247 6.56 -35.95 -15.08
C THR A 247 7.34 -35.95 -16.40
N ALA A 248 8.45 -35.22 -16.46
CA ALA A 248 9.40 -35.28 -17.58
C ALA A 248 10.79 -34.78 -17.16
N VAL A 249 11.77 -34.99 -18.01
CA VAL A 249 13.04 -34.24 -18.04
C VAL A 249 13.10 -33.46 -19.34
N ALA A 250 13.44 -32.16 -19.27
CA ALA A 250 13.50 -31.28 -20.43
C ALA A 250 14.95 -30.99 -20.85
N VAL A 251 15.18 -30.89 -22.17
CA VAL A 251 16.45 -30.51 -22.78
C VAL A 251 16.22 -29.43 -23.83
N ASN A 252 17.20 -28.57 -24.05
CA ASN A 252 17.11 -27.62 -25.13
C ASN A 252 17.25 -28.32 -26.48
N PRO A 253 16.34 -28.11 -27.46
CA PRO A 253 16.42 -28.78 -28.77
C PRO A 253 17.69 -28.44 -29.59
N LYS A 254 18.40 -27.34 -29.25
CA LYS A 254 19.64 -26.93 -29.88
C LYS A 254 20.87 -27.55 -29.20
N ASP A 255 20.72 -28.16 -28.00
CA ASP A 255 21.85 -28.78 -27.30
C ASP A 255 22.23 -30.13 -27.95
N LYS A 256 23.36 -30.14 -28.60
CA LYS A 256 23.86 -31.33 -29.30
C LYS A 256 24.20 -32.48 -28.36
N ARG A 257 24.53 -32.20 -27.09
CA ARG A 257 24.91 -33.23 -26.08
C ARG A 257 23.78 -34.21 -25.83
N PHE A 258 22.55 -33.73 -25.83
CA PHE A 258 21.37 -34.51 -25.38
C PHE A 258 20.35 -34.78 -26.47
N LYS A 259 20.61 -34.35 -27.71
CA LYS A 259 19.67 -34.48 -28.85
C LYS A 259 19.25 -35.95 -29.09
N SER A 260 20.14 -36.92 -28.90
CA SER A 260 19.87 -38.36 -29.07
C SER A 260 19.03 -38.98 -27.93
N LEU A 261 18.84 -38.23 -26.83
CA LEU A 261 18.04 -38.66 -25.69
C LEU A 261 16.58 -38.25 -25.79
N ILE A 262 16.25 -37.27 -26.64
CA ILE A 262 14.88 -36.76 -26.82
C ILE A 262 13.96 -37.95 -27.22
N GLY A 263 12.85 -38.08 -26.49
CA GLY A 263 11.89 -39.18 -26.69
C GLY A 263 12.18 -40.48 -25.92
N LYS A 264 13.40 -40.61 -25.37
CA LYS A 264 13.70 -41.73 -24.47
C LYS A 264 13.03 -41.58 -23.11
N GLN A 265 13.06 -42.61 -22.29
CA GLN A 265 12.50 -42.61 -20.94
C GLN A 265 13.61 -42.75 -19.90
N VAL A 266 13.38 -42.14 -18.73
CA VAL A 266 14.16 -42.36 -17.50
C VAL A 266 13.26 -42.91 -16.41
N VAL A 267 13.85 -43.61 -15.45
CA VAL A 267 13.16 -44.02 -14.24
C VAL A 267 13.38 -42.98 -13.18
N LEU A 268 12.28 -42.38 -12.67
CA LEU A 268 12.34 -41.38 -11.60
C LEU A 268 12.84 -42.05 -10.31
N PRO A 269 13.94 -41.56 -9.73
CA PRO A 269 14.46 -42.11 -8.48
C PRO A 269 13.42 -42.09 -7.36
N LEU A 270 13.46 -43.07 -6.47
CA LEU A 270 12.61 -43.22 -5.29
C LEU A 270 11.11 -43.46 -5.59
N MET A 271 10.65 -43.16 -6.81
CA MET A 271 9.25 -43.34 -7.23
C MET A 271 9.04 -44.45 -8.24
N GLU A 272 10.13 -44.96 -8.85
CA GLU A 272 10.12 -46.02 -9.88
C GLU A 272 9.19 -45.72 -11.09
N ARG A 273 8.77 -44.46 -11.25
CA ARG A 273 7.91 -44.01 -12.35
C ARG A 273 8.72 -43.68 -13.60
N GLU A 274 8.26 -44.17 -14.74
CA GLU A 274 8.85 -43.87 -16.03
C GLU A 274 8.39 -42.49 -16.52
N ILE A 275 9.34 -41.62 -16.85
CA ILE A 275 9.09 -40.28 -17.36
C ILE A 275 9.87 -40.03 -18.65
N LYS A 276 9.33 -39.19 -19.55
CA LYS A 276 9.91 -38.92 -20.88
C LYS A 276 10.94 -37.78 -20.85
N ILE A 277 11.94 -37.89 -21.72
CA ILE A 277 12.82 -36.74 -22.02
C ILE A 277 12.19 -35.97 -23.18
N ILE A 278 11.84 -34.70 -22.91
CA ILE A 278 11.18 -33.78 -23.85
C ILE A 278 12.12 -32.68 -24.32
N ALA A 279 11.79 -32.02 -25.43
CA ALA A 279 12.55 -30.90 -25.98
C ALA A 279 11.80 -29.60 -25.72
N ASP A 280 12.38 -28.66 -24.94
CA ASP A 280 11.78 -27.34 -24.72
C ASP A 280 12.81 -26.21 -24.80
N LYS A 281 12.43 -25.10 -25.45
CA LYS A 281 13.31 -23.95 -25.69
C LYS A 281 13.58 -23.12 -24.43
N LEU A 282 12.80 -23.29 -23.35
CA LEU A 282 13.00 -22.60 -22.08
C LEU A 282 14.21 -23.13 -21.30
N VAL A 283 14.69 -24.35 -21.62
CA VAL A 283 15.87 -24.91 -20.96
C VAL A 283 17.12 -24.13 -21.36
N ASP A 284 17.86 -23.64 -20.37
CA ASP A 284 19.17 -23.03 -20.57
C ASP A 284 20.24 -24.14 -20.64
N PRO A 285 20.95 -24.33 -21.77
CA PRO A 285 21.96 -25.38 -21.91
C PRO A 285 23.19 -25.18 -21.02
N GLU A 286 23.43 -23.96 -20.54
CA GLU A 286 24.62 -23.60 -19.75
C GLU A 286 24.35 -23.65 -18.25
N PHE A 287 23.08 -23.72 -17.83
CA PHE A 287 22.72 -23.79 -16.41
C PHE A 287 22.72 -25.24 -15.91
N GLY A 288 23.42 -25.49 -14.81
CA GLY A 288 23.52 -26.82 -14.19
C GLY A 288 24.13 -27.84 -15.15
N THR A 289 23.36 -28.86 -15.51
CA THR A 289 23.77 -29.90 -16.49
C THR A 289 23.26 -29.65 -17.90
N GLY A 290 22.36 -28.67 -18.07
CA GLY A 290 21.58 -28.50 -19.32
C GLY A 290 20.37 -29.43 -19.43
N LEU A 291 20.14 -30.27 -18.41
CA LEU A 291 18.97 -31.13 -18.22
C LEU A 291 18.16 -30.62 -17.04
N VAL A 292 16.89 -30.37 -17.24
CA VAL A 292 15.99 -29.81 -16.22
C VAL A 292 14.89 -30.83 -15.91
N LYS A 293 14.72 -31.17 -14.62
CA LYS A 293 13.55 -31.93 -14.16
C LYS A 293 12.30 -31.08 -14.34
N VAL A 294 11.18 -31.67 -14.70
CA VAL A 294 9.91 -30.95 -14.93
C VAL A 294 8.86 -31.41 -13.96
N THR A 295 8.49 -30.49 -13.02
CA THR A 295 7.47 -30.72 -11.99
C THR A 295 6.32 -29.71 -12.19
N PRO A 296 5.37 -29.95 -13.10
CA PRO A 296 4.37 -28.97 -13.51
C PRO A 296 3.48 -28.43 -12.39
N ALA A 297 3.35 -29.16 -11.27
CA ALA A 297 2.54 -28.73 -10.12
C ALA A 297 3.30 -27.88 -9.08
N HIS A 298 4.63 -27.68 -9.23
CA HIS A 298 5.48 -27.04 -8.22
C HIS A 298 6.50 -26.03 -8.75
N ASP A 299 6.43 -25.68 -10.04
CA ASP A 299 7.25 -24.64 -10.65
C ASP A 299 6.48 -23.93 -11.77
N PRO A 300 6.51 -22.58 -11.87
CA PRO A 300 5.80 -21.83 -12.89
C PRO A 300 6.29 -22.12 -14.33
N ASN A 301 7.59 -22.30 -14.54
CA ASN A 301 8.15 -22.61 -15.87
C ASN A 301 7.78 -24.03 -16.28
N ASP A 302 7.85 -24.96 -15.32
CA ASP A 302 7.47 -26.36 -15.54
C ASP A 302 5.96 -26.51 -15.80
N TYR A 303 5.12 -25.65 -15.17
CA TYR A 303 3.69 -25.59 -15.46
C TYR A 303 3.43 -25.23 -16.93
N ASP A 304 4.14 -24.24 -17.46
CA ASP A 304 4.01 -23.85 -18.87
C ASP A 304 4.54 -24.92 -19.82
N MET A 305 5.66 -25.60 -19.45
CA MET A 305 6.14 -26.78 -20.17
C MET A 305 5.13 -27.91 -20.14
N GLY A 306 4.55 -28.19 -18.95
CA GLY A 306 3.53 -29.21 -18.75
C GLY A 306 2.31 -29.00 -19.67
N LYS A 307 1.83 -27.78 -19.79
CA LYS A 307 0.74 -27.43 -20.71
C LYS A 307 1.11 -27.64 -22.19
N ARG A 308 2.29 -27.17 -22.61
CA ARG A 308 2.73 -27.31 -24.00
C ARG A 308 2.91 -28.78 -24.41
N HIS A 309 3.44 -29.59 -23.51
CA HIS A 309 3.76 -30.98 -23.76
C HIS A 309 2.69 -31.97 -23.28
N LYS A 310 1.56 -31.45 -22.74
CA LYS A 310 0.44 -32.26 -22.20
C LYS A 310 0.90 -33.28 -21.16
N LEU A 311 1.75 -32.84 -20.22
CA LEU A 311 2.24 -33.66 -19.12
C LEU A 311 1.21 -33.73 -17.98
N ASP A 312 1.34 -34.71 -17.12
CA ASP A 312 0.56 -34.84 -15.89
C ASP A 312 0.98 -33.79 -14.87
N PHE A 313 0.03 -33.31 -14.05
CA PHE A 313 0.25 -32.35 -12.98
C PHE A 313 0.13 -33.03 -11.62
N ILE A 314 1.22 -33.56 -11.13
CA ILE A 314 1.26 -34.31 -9.88
C ILE A 314 1.59 -33.41 -8.71
N ASN A 315 0.56 -32.99 -7.96
CA ASN A 315 0.76 -32.22 -6.73
C ASN A 315 1.17 -33.19 -5.59
N ILE A 316 2.33 -32.94 -4.97
CA ILE A 316 2.89 -33.76 -3.89
C ILE A 316 2.75 -33.12 -2.50
N MET A 317 2.14 -31.95 -2.36
CA MET A 317 2.05 -31.22 -1.09
C MET A 317 0.61 -30.96 -0.67
N HIS A 318 0.38 -30.96 0.65
CA HIS A 318 -0.81 -30.40 1.28
C HIS A 318 -0.72 -28.87 1.41
N PRO A 319 -1.84 -28.17 1.65
CA PRO A 319 -1.83 -26.70 1.83
C PRO A 319 -0.97 -26.20 3.00
N ASP A 320 -0.65 -27.04 3.97
CA ASP A 320 0.24 -26.73 5.11
C ASP A 320 1.73 -26.95 4.81
N GLY A 321 2.08 -27.41 3.59
CA GLY A 321 3.44 -27.68 3.14
C GLY A 321 3.99 -29.06 3.52
N ARG A 322 3.19 -29.92 4.15
CA ARG A 322 3.53 -31.34 4.33
C ARG A 322 3.33 -32.09 3.03
N LEU A 323 4.14 -33.12 2.80
CA LEU A 323 3.98 -33.95 1.62
C LEU A 323 2.70 -34.79 1.73
N ASN A 324 2.02 -35.00 0.61
CA ASN A 324 0.80 -35.79 0.54
C ASN A 324 1.09 -37.25 0.05
N LYS A 325 0.05 -38.06 -0.11
CA LYS A 325 0.14 -39.47 -0.54
C LYS A 325 0.87 -39.67 -1.88
N ASN A 326 0.93 -38.67 -2.75
CA ASN A 326 1.62 -38.77 -4.03
C ASN A 326 3.16 -38.74 -3.88
N ALA A 327 3.65 -38.41 -2.69
CA ALA A 327 5.08 -38.42 -2.37
C ALA A 327 5.58 -39.80 -1.85
N GLY A 328 4.74 -40.87 -1.91
CA GLY A 328 5.11 -42.20 -1.50
C GLY A 328 5.49 -42.32 -0.01
N GLU A 329 6.64 -42.87 0.28
CA GLU A 329 7.12 -43.12 1.66
C GLU A 329 7.33 -41.82 2.47
N TYR A 330 7.52 -40.66 1.80
CA TYR A 330 7.71 -39.35 2.44
C TYR A 330 6.39 -38.64 2.79
N ALA A 331 5.23 -39.28 2.61
CA ALA A 331 3.92 -38.73 2.92
C ALA A 331 3.82 -38.29 4.40
N ASN A 332 3.17 -37.12 4.65
CA ASN A 332 2.99 -36.49 5.94
C ASN A 332 4.26 -35.85 6.57
N MET A 333 5.44 -36.00 5.98
CA MET A 333 6.64 -35.30 6.43
C MET A 333 6.54 -33.80 6.09
N ASP A 334 7.14 -32.94 6.93
CA ASP A 334 7.38 -31.54 6.54
C ASP A 334 8.31 -31.52 5.32
N ARG A 335 8.09 -30.59 4.39
CA ARG A 335 8.85 -30.49 3.13
C ARG A 335 10.36 -30.35 3.31
N PHE A 336 10.82 -29.74 4.39
CA PHE A 336 12.26 -29.60 4.68
C PHE A 336 12.83 -30.87 5.32
N GLU A 337 12.09 -31.52 6.22
CA GLU A 337 12.44 -32.81 6.78
C GLU A 337 12.48 -33.87 5.66
N ALA A 338 11.49 -33.85 4.77
CA ALA A 338 11.47 -34.74 3.60
C ALA A 338 12.66 -34.53 2.66
N ARG A 339 13.09 -33.27 2.48
CA ARG A 339 14.28 -32.95 1.68
C ARG A 339 15.51 -33.65 2.21
N GLU A 340 15.73 -33.59 3.53
CA GLU A 340 16.87 -34.25 4.18
C GLU A 340 16.80 -35.76 4.01
N ALA A 341 15.64 -36.37 4.28
CA ALA A 341 15.45 -37.84 4.12
C ALA A 341 15.66 -38.30 2.66
N ILE A 342 15.11 -37.55 1.69
CA ILE A 342 15.29 -37.85 0.25
C ILE A 342 16.78 -37.80 -0.14
N LEU A 343 17.53 -36.84 0.38
CA LEU A 343 18.96 -36.71 0.09
C LEU A 343 19.78 -37.88 0.70
N GLU A 344 19.42 -38.36 1.89
CA GLU A 344 20.03 -39.52 2.50
C GLU A 344 19.76 -40.80 1.66
N ASP A 345 18.51 -41.02 1.28
CA ASP A 345 18.13 -42.18 0.46
C ASP A 345 18.79 -42.18 -0.93
N LEU A 346 18.87 -40.98 -1.56
CA LEU A 346 19.58 -40.83 -2.84
C LEU A 346 21.08 -41.11 -2.70
N LYS A 347 21.70 -40.72 -1.57
CA LYS A 347 23.09 -40.99 -1.28
C LYS A 347 23.34 -42.49 -1.04
N GLU A 348 22.49 -43.16 -0.24
CA GLU A 348 22.58 -44.57 0.02
C GLU A 348 22.44 -45.42 -1.26
N ARG A 349 21.53 -44.99 -2.18
CA ARG A 349 21.34 -45.65 -3.49
C ARG A 349 22.39 -45.28 -4.54
N GLY A 350 23.36 -44.38 -4.21
CA GLY A 350 24.38 -43.90 -5.15
C GLY A 350 23.84 -43.03 -6.27
N LEU A 351 22.66 -42.41 -6.06
CA LEU A 351 21.98 -41.56 -7.04
C LEU A 351 22.23 -40.09 -6.81
N LEU A 352 22.82 -39.66 -5.70
CA LEU A 352 23.29 -38.29 -5.45
C LEU A 352 24.72 -38.16 -6.02
N GLU A 353 24.88 -37.41 -7.15
CA GLU A 353 26.16 -37.22 -7.82
C GLU A 353 27.08 -36.27 -7.03
N LYS A 354 26.57 -35.07 -6.70
CA LYS A 354 27.28 -34.05 -5.93
C LYS A 354 26.33 -33.02 -5.36
N VAL A 355 26.84 -32.21 -4.42
CA VAL A 355 26.16 -31.07 -3.84
C VAL A 355 27.09 -29.86 -3.96
N GLU A 356 26.60 -28.74 -4.48
CA GLU A 356 27.34 -27.48 -4.61
C GLU A 356 26.66 -26.37 -3.84
N GLU A 357 27.40 -25.51 -3.16
CA GLU A 357 26.84 -24.28 -2.60
C GLU A 357 26.30 -23.39 -3.72
N HIS A 358 25.07 -22.92 -3.55
CA HIS A 358 24.41 -22.10 -4.56
C HIS A 358 23.56 -21.00 -3.91
N LYS A 359 23.86 -19.74 -4.27
CA LYS A 359 23.03 -18.61 -3.87
C LYS A 359 21.88 -18.45 -4.84
N HIS A 360 20.66 -18.40 -4.34
CA HIS A 360 19.48 -18.22 -5.16
C HIS A 360 18.40 -17.42 -4.43
N ALA A 361 17.49 -16.83 -5.20
CA ALA A 361 16.39 -16.03 -4.69
C ALA A 361 15.19 -16.92 -4.36
N VAL A 362 14.69 -16.83 -3.12
CA VAL A 362 13.52 -17.58 -2.64
C VAL A 362 12.43 -16.64 -2.22
N GLY A 363 11.20 -16.90 -2.67
CA GLY A 363 10.02 -16.13 -2.30
C GLY A 363 9.64 -16.35 -0.83
N HIS A 364 9.29 -15.26 -0.15
CA HIS A 364 8.84 -15.27 1.23
C HIS A 364 7.50 -14.56 1.37
N CYS A 365 6.63 -15.06 2.22
CA CYS A 365 5.40 -14.38 2.56
C CYS A 365 5.72 -13.03 3.22
N TYR A 366 5.22 -11.94 2.65
CA TYR A 366 5.49 -10.58 3.15
C TYR A 366 4.96 -10.33 4.58
N ARG A 367 4.07 -11.18 5.10
CA ARG A 367 3.45 -11.04 6.42
C ARG A 367 4.01 -11.95 7.49
N CYS A 368 4.18 -13.23 7.20
CA CYS A 368 4.68 -14.21 8.19
C CYS A 368 6.15 -14.57 7.99
N HIS A 369 6.76 -14.13 6.88
CA HIS A 369 8.14 -14.37 6.48
C HIS A 369 8.50 -15.84 6.22
N SER A 370 7.53 -16.76 6.20
CA SER A 370 7.74 -18.15 5.81
C SER A 370 8.08 -18.25 4.33
N VAL A 371 8.91 -19.21 3.97
CA VAL A 371 9.16 -19.58 2.57
C VAL A 371 7.84 -20.00 1.93
N ILE A 372 7.55 -19.43 0.77
CA ILE A 372 6.36 -19.77 -0.01
C ILE A 372 6.62 -20.95 -0.93
N GLU A 373 5.53 -21.59 -1.37
CA GLU A 373 5.57 -22.69 -2.33
C GLU A 373 4.85 -22.29 -3.63
N PRO A 374 5.47 -22.48 -4.80
CA PRO A 374 4.70 -22.56 -6.04
C PRO A 374 3.74 -23.76 -5.94
N TYR A 375 2.44 -23.50 -6.02
CA TYR A 375 1.41 -24.48 -5.70
C TYR A 375 0.28 -24.44 -6.73
N LEU A 376 -0.06 -25.59 -7.29
CA LEU A 376 -1.19 -25.71 -8.22
C LEU A 376 -2.49 -25.59 -7.44
N SER A 377 -3.28 -24.57 -7.73
CA SER A 377 -4.54 -24.33 -7.04
C SER A 377 -5.58 -23.69 -7.96
N ARG A 378 -6.85 -24.01 -7.72
CA ARG A 378 -7.98 -23.35 -8.35
C ARG A 378 -8.29 -22.07 -7.64
N GLN A 379 -8.17 -20.95 -8.34
CA GLN A 379 -8.30 -19.60 -7.79
C GLN A 379 -9.12 -18.71 -8.72
N TRP A 380 -9.57 -17.56 -8.19
CA TRP A 380 -10.22 -16.51 -8.94
C TRP A 380 -9.21 -15.46 -9.39
N PHE A 381 -9.32 -15.06 -10.66
CA PHE A 381 -8.37 -14.13 -11.30
C PHE A 381 -9.08 -12.99 -12.00
N VAL A 382 -8.41 -11.81 -12.05
CA VAL A 382 -8.78 -10.69 -12.92
C VAL A 382 -7.82 -10.65 -14.11
N LYS A 383 -8.37 -10.57 -15.34
CA LYS A 383 -7.59 -10.28 -16.57
C LYS A 383 -7.15 -8.82 -16.54
N MET A 384 -5.88 -8.58 -16.23
CA MET A 384 -5.37 -7.22 -15.97
C MET A 384 -5.02 -6.44 -17.24
N LYS A 385 -4.57 -7.09 -18.31
CA LYS A 385 -4.13 -6.41 -19.55
C LYS A 385 -5.18 -5.47 -20.16
N PRO A 386 -6.47 -5.83 -20.25
CA PRO A 386 -7.51 -4.92 -20.75
C PRO A 386 -7.66 -3.66 -19.91
N LEU A 387 -7.57 -3.78 -18.57
CA LEU A 387 -7.66 -2.67 -17.61
C LEU A 387 -6.38 -1.79 -17.62
N ALA A 388 -5.22 -2.40 -17.83
CA ALA A 388 -3.94 -1.71 -17.87
C ALA A 388 -3.77 -0.79 -19.08
N LYS A 389 -4.30 -1.18 -20.24
CA LYS A 389 -4.14 -0.42 -21.49
C LYS A 389 -4.59 1.04 -21.41
N PRO A 390 -5.80 1.38 -20.96
CA PRO A 390 -6.23 2.77 -20.81
C PRO A 390 -5.48 3.50 -19.68
N ALA A 391 -5.06 2.80 -18.61
CA ALA A 391 -4.30 3.36 -17.50
C ALA A 391 -2.87 3.78 -17.95
N ILE A 392 -2.19 2.95 -18.75
CA ILE A 392 -0.91 3.28 -19.40
C ILE A 392 -1.06 4.53 -20.29
N ALA A 393 -2.14 4.58 -21.08
CA ALA A 393 -2.40 5.70 -21.99
C ALA A 393 -2.61 7.01 -21.23
N ALA A 394 -3.33 7.00 -20.08
CA ALA A 394 -3.56 8.18 -19.25
C ALA A 394 -2.23 8.76 -18.72
N VAL A 395 -1.31 7.92 -18.24
CA VAL A 395 0.00 8.35 -17.74
C VAL A 395 0.90 8.83 -18.90
N LYS A 396 0.98 8.11 -20.02
CA LYS A 396 1.76 8.52 -21.19
C LYS A 396 1.30 9.86 -21.78
N LYS A 397 0.00 10.16 -21.72
CA LYS A 397 -0.59 11.44 -22.14
C LYS A 397 -0.41 12.58 -21.10
N GLY A 398 0.19 12.31 -19.95
CA GLY A 398 0.42 13.28 -18.90
C GLY A 398 -0.82 13.72 -18.12
N LYS A 399 -1.94 12.97 -18.24
CA LYS A 399 -3.14 13.20 -17.40
C LYS A 399 -2.85 12.93 -15.93
N ILE A 400 -1.96 11.96 -15.63
CA ILE A 400 -1.48 11.66 -14.29
C ILE A 400 0.04 11.88 -14.27
N LYS A 401 0.54 12.61 -13.26
CA LYS A 401 1.94 12.94 -13.09
C LYS A 401 2.50 12.36 -11.80
N PHE A 402 3.69 11.76 -11.87
CA PHE A 402 4.40 11.23 -10.70
C PHE A 402 5.49 12.20 -10.22
N TYR A 403 5.56 12.37 -8.92
CA TYR A 403 6.58 13.16 -8.24
C TYR A 403 7.31 12.31 -7.19
N PRO A 404 8.64 12.10 -7.31
CA PRO A 404 9.53 12.49 -8.43
C PRO A 404 9.21 11.76 -9.75
N LYS A 405 9.55 12.39 -10.87
CA LYS A 405 9.27 11.90 -12.24
C LYS A 405 9.83 10.49 -12.54
N ARG A 406 10.89 10.06 -11.84
CA ARG A 406 11.50 8.72 -12.01
C ARG A 406 10.48 7.58 -11.84
N TRP A 407 9.46 7.75 -11.00
CA TRP A 407 8.43 6.74 -10.75
C TRP A 407 7.49 6.51 -11.94
N THR A 408 7.41 7.44 -12.88
CA THR A 408 6.68 7.23 -14.13
C THR A 408 7.23 6.04 -14.90
N LYS A 409 8.57 5.92 -15.01
CA LYS A 409 9.21 4.79 -15.70
C LYS A 409 8.97 3.47 -14.97
N VAL A 410 9.07 3.48 -13.65
CA VAL A 410 8.82 2.30 -12.80
C VAL A 410 7.39 1.81 -12.96
N TYR A 411 6.40 2.72 -12.88
CA TYR A 411 5.00 2.42 -13.11
C TYR A 411 4.74 1.81 -14.51
N LEU A 412 5.24 2.46 -15.57
CA LEU A 412 5.00 2.02 -16.94
C LEU A 412 5.61 0.63 -17.21
N ASN A 413 6.83 0.39 -16.71
CA ASN A 413 7.49 -0.91 -16.89
C ASN A 413 6.67 -2.05 -16.24
N TRP A 414 6.15 -1.84 -15.04
CA TRP A 414 5.31 -2.85 -14.38
C TRP A 414 3.99 -3.06 -15.12
N MET A 415 3.31 -1.97 -15.51
CA MET A 415 2.02 -2.01 -16.20
C MET A 415 2.08 -2.67 -17.58
N GLU A 416 3.18 -2.50 -18.30
CA GLU A 416 3.38 -3.12 -19.62
C GLU A 416 3.61 -4.63 -19.54
N ASN A 417 4.13 -5.11 -18.39
CA ASN A 417 4.39 -6.53 -18.10
C ASN A 417 3.38 -7.17 -17.14
N ILE A 418 2.25 -6.51 -16.89
CA ILE A 418 1.29 -6.94 -15.89
C ILE A 418 0.73 -8.33 -16.19
N GLN A 419 0.67 -9.18 -15.16
CA GLN A 419 0.06 -10.50 -15.18
C GLN A 419 -1.36 -10.47 -14.61
N ASP A 420 -2.12 -11.55 -14.83
CA ASP A 420 -3.45 -11.68 -14.26
C ASP A 420 -3.37 -11.75 -12.73
N TRP A 421 -4.26 -11.04 -12.07
CA TRP A 421 -4.25 -10.89 -10.63
C TRP A 421 -5.08 -11.96 -9.94
N CYS A 422 -4.46 -12.80 -9.09
CA CYS A 422 -5.14 -13.74 -8.21
C CYS A 422 -5.83 -12.96 -7.08
N ILE A 423 -7.16 -12.99 -7.04
CA ILE A 423 -7.96 -12.18 -6.11
C ILE A 423 -8.58 -12.97 -4.96
N SER A 424 -8.56 -14.28 -4.96
CA SER A 424 -9.12 -15.12 -3.88
C SER A 424 -8.08 -15.39 -2.79
N ARG A 425 -8.52 -15.40 -1.54
CA ARG A 425 -7.71 -15.68 -0.34
C ARG A 425 -8.46 -16.63 0.59
N GLN A 426 -7.77 -17.68 1.08
CA GLN A 426 -8.29 -18.73 1.96
C GLN A 426 -8.18 -18.32 3.43
N ILE A 427 -8.54 -17.08 3.73
CA ILE A 427 -8.62 -16.54 5.08
C ILE A 427 -10.06 -16.26 5.45
N TRP A 428 -10.34 -15.93 6.73
CA TRP A 428 -11.71 -15.68 7.19
C TRP A 428 -12.05 -14.19 7.23
N TRP A 429 -11.05 -13.32 7.44
CA TRP A 429 -11.24 -11.88 7.56
C TRP A 429 -11.09 -11.18 6.20
N GLY A 430 -12.18 -10.61 5.69
CA GLY A 430 -12.23 -9.88 4.43
C GLY A 430 -13.61 -9.95 3.78
N HIS A 431 -13.72 -9.38 2.59
CA HIS A 431 -14.93 -9.43 1.77
C HIS A 431 -15.10 -10.83 1.18
N ARG A 432 -16.14 -11.56 1.54
CA ARG A 432 -16.43 -12.86 0.91
C ARG A 432 -16.73 -12.66 -0.57
N LEU A 433 -16.28 -13.62 -1.39
CA LEU A 433 -16.59 -13.62 -2.81
C LEU A 433 -18.12 -13.66 -2.99
N PRO A 434 -18.70 -12.79 -3.87
CA PRO A 434 -20.11 -12.81 -4.18
C PRO A 434 -20.45 -13.93 -5.20
N VAL A 435 -19.95 -15.14 -4.89
CA VAL A 435 -20.07 -16.35 -5.71
C VAL A 435 -20.79 -17.41 -4.89
N TYR A 436 -21.75 -18.04 -5.52
CA TYR A 436 -22.60 -19.07 -4.92
C TYR A 436 -22.61 -20.31 -5.81
N TYR A 437 -22.65 -21.48 -5.19
CA TYR A 437 -22.60 -22.76 -5.85
C TYR A 437 -23.90 -23.54 -5.63
N CYS A 438 -24.53 -24.01 -6.71
CA CYS A 438 -25.67 -24.89 -6.63
C CYS A 438 -25.22 -26.35 -6.61
N LYS A 439 -25.44 -27.06 -5.49
CA LYS A 439 -25.01 -28.46 -5.34
C LYS A 439 -25.64 -29.37 -6.38
N LYS A 440 -26.94 -29.17 -6.71
CA LYS A 440 -27.66 -30.00 -7.70
C LYS A 440 -27.06 -29.87 -9.10
N CYS A 441 -26.75 -28.65 -9.55
CA CYS A 441 -26.13 -28.45 -10.86
C CYS A 441 -24.70 -28.99 -10.93
N LEU A 442 -23.93 -28.84 -9.85
CA LEU A 442 -22.54 -29.35 -9.79
C LEU A 442 -22.47 -30.88 -9.79
N GLN A 443 -23.48 -31.58 -9.25
CA GLN A 443 -23.57 -33.04 -9.30
C GLN A 443 -23.92 -33.58 -10.68
N GLN A 444 -24.56 -32.79 -11.55
CA GLN A 444 -24.93 -33.16 -12.91
C GLN A 444 -23.81 -32.96 -13.94
N THR A 445 -22.76 -32.20 -13.59
CA THR A 445 -21.56 -32.09 -14.41
C THR A 445 -20.63 -33.24 -14.03
N ASP A 446 -20.57 -34.27 -14.88
CA ASP A 446 -19.53 -35.31 -14.77
C ASP A 446 -18.16 -34.65 -14.59
N GLY A 447 -17.37 -35.12 -13.62
CA GLY A 447 -16.09 -34.53 -13.24
C GLY A 447 -15.02 -34.44 -14.35
N SER A 448 -15.40 -34.59 -15.61
CA SER A 448 -14.57 -34.57 -16.80
C SER A 448 -14.59 -33.22 -17.56
N THR A 449 -15.43 -32.26 -17.20
CA THR A 449 -15.35 -30.93 -17.83
C THR A 449 -14.20 -30.13 -17.22
N VAL A 450 -13.02 -30.36 -17.76
CA VAL A 450 -11.88 -29.43 -17.66
C VAL A 450 -12.34 -28.10 -18.24
N HIS A 451 -12.61 -27.14 -17.37
CA HIS A 451 -13.02 -25.81 -17.80
C HIS A 451 -11.90 -25.18 -18.62
N SER A 452 -12.14 -25.04 -19.92
CA SER A 452 -11.25 -24.30 -20.81
C SER A 452 -11.13 -22.84 -20.31
N PRO A 453 -9.95 -22.22 -20.37
CA PRO A 453 -9.76 -20.79 -20.06
C PRO A 453 -10.59 -19.83 -20.93
N GLN A 454 -11.37 -20.38 -21.87
CA GLN A 454 -12.20 -19.65 -22.85
C GLN A 454 -13.70 -19.79 -22.59
N SER A 455 -14.14 -20.49 -21.51
CA SER A 455 -15.57 -20.56 -21.20
C SER A 455 -16.10 -19.16 -20.82
N THR A 456 -17.14 -18.71 -21.53
CA THR A 456 -17.85 -17.46 -21.24
C THR A 456 -18.64 -17.59 -19.94
N ALA A 457 -19.03 -16.47 -19.32
CA ALA A 457 -19.79 -16.42 -18.07
C ALA A 457 -21.07 -17.30 -18.10
N ASN A 458 -21.61 -17.63 -19.29
CA ASN A 458 -22.80 -18.43 -19.48
C ASN A 458 -22.59 -19.95 -19.48
N ASP A 459 -21.33 -20.42 -19.53
CA ASP A 459 -21.04 -21.86 -19.72
C ASP A 459 -20.77 -22.63 -18.43
N GLN A 460 -20.77 -21.97 -17.26
CA GLN A 460 -20.46 -22.61 -15.98
C GLN A 460 -21.72 -23.00 -15.22
N GLN A 461 -22.33 -24.12 -15.59
CA GLN A 461 -23.46 -24.69 -14.85
C GLN A 461 -23.13 -24.86 -13.38
N GLY A 462 -23.94 -24.25 -12.50
CA GLY A 462 -23.82 -24.38 -11.05
C GLY A 462 -23.06 -23.27 -10.34
N ILE A 463 -22.42 -22.33 -11.05
CA ILE A 463 -21.80 -21.12 -10.47
C ILE A 463 -22.74 -19.94 -10.67
N ILE A 464 -23.04 -19.23 -9.58
CA ILE A 464 -23.90 -18.04 -9.57
C ILE A 464 -23.09 -16.88 -9.00
N VAL A 465 -22.94 -15.81 -9.78
CA VAL A 465 -22.33 -14.57 -9.31
C VAL A 465 -23.43 -13.53 -9.13
N ALA A 466 -23.60 -13.05 -7.90
CA ALA A 466 -24.72 -12.16 -7.59
C ALA A 466 -24.35 -11.12 -6.53
N LEU A 467 -24.93 -9.93 -6.64
CA LEU A 467 -24.73 -8.82 -5.69
C LEU A 467 -25.27 -9.17 -4.30
N GLU A 468 -26.41 -9.81 -4.26
CA GLU A 468 -27.09 -10.28 -3.03
C GLU A 468 -27.22 -11.81 -3.07
N PRO A 469 -27.28 -12.48 -1.91
CA PRO A 469 -27.44 -13.94 -1.86
C PRO A 469 -28.68 -14.43 -2.61
N PRO A 470 -28.53 -15.34 -3.59
CA PRO A 470 -29.68 -15.87 -4.30
C PRO A 470 -30.51 -16.81 -3.41
N THR A 471 -31.82 -16.76 -3.49
CA THR A 471 -32.74 -17.64 -2.76
C THR A 471 -32.90 -19.00 -3.43
N GLN A 472 -32.70 -19.04 -4.74
CA GLN A 472 -32.78 -20.27 -5.55
C GLN A 472 -31.87 -20.21 -6.77
N CYS A 473 -31.44 -21.36 -7.25
CA CYS A 473 -30.59 -21.46 -8.44
C CYS A 473 -31.34 -20.99 -9.69
N PRO A 474 -30.83 -20.03 -10.46
CA PRO A 474 -31.49 -19.56 -11.67
C PRO A 474 -31.58 -20.63 -12.79
N HIS A 475 -30.78 -21.70 -12.72
CA HIS A 475 -30.74 -22.75 -13.74
C HIS A 475 -31.70 -23.93 -13.43
N CYS A 476 -31.80 -24.36 -12.16
CA CYS A 476 -32.56 -25.55 -11.81
C CYS A 476 -33.57 -25.34 -10.69
N GLY A 477 -33.75 -24.12 -10.16
CA GLY A 477 -34.72 -23.79 -9.11
C GLY A 477 -34.36 -24.36 -7.71
N SER A 478 -33.24 -25.06 -7.55
CA SER A 478 -32.81 -25.63 -6.25
C SER A 478 -32.46 -24.53 -5.24
N THR A 479 -32.88 -24.75 -3.99
CA THR A 479 -32.49 -23.89 -2.84
C THR A 479 -31.24 -24.35 -2.16
N ASP A 480 -30.66 -25.51 -2.53
CA ASP A 480 -29.38 -25.99 -1.97
C ASP A 480 -28.19 -25.28 -2.61
N ILE A 481 -27.97 -24.07 -2.11
CA ILE A 481 -26.95 -23.13 -2.57
C ILE A 481 -26.06 -22.79 -1.38
N TYR A 482 -24.73 -22.72 -1.62
CA TYR A 482 -23.78 -22.24 -0.61
C TYR A 482 -22.85 -21.19 -1.22
N GLN A 483 -22.42 -20.21 -0.40
CA GLN A 483 -21.49 -19.17 -0.81
C GLN A 483 -20.05 -19.68 -0.74
N ASP A 484 -19.21 -19.25 -1.67
CA ASP A 484 -17.77 -19.46 -1.65
C ASP A 484 -17.18 -19.06 -0.28
N GLU A 485 -16.27 -19.88 0.26
CA GLU A 485 -15.67 -19.65 1.56
C GLU A 485 -14.51 -18.63 1.52
N ASP A 486 -13.92 -18.42 0.36
CA ASP A 486 -12.82 -17.51 0.15
C ASP A 486 -13.26 -16.05 0.29
N VAL A 487 -12.30 -15.20 0.63
CA VAL A 487 -12.46 -13.75 0.63
C VAL A 487 -11.60 -13.12 -0.46
N LEU A 488 -11.96 -11.91 -0.84
CA LEU A 488 -11.20 -11.12 -1.80
C LEU A 488 -9.89 -10.62 -1.20
N ASP A 489 -8.86 -10.49 -2.03
CA ASP A 489 -7.64 -9.77 -1.70
C ASP A 489 -7.96 -8.37 -1.17
N THR A 490 -7.28 -7.93 -0.11
CA THR A 490 -7.41 -6.59 0.48
C THR A 490 -7.35 -5.49 -0.59
N TRP A 491 -6.46 -5.63 -1.55
CA TRP A 491 -6.28 -4.65 -2.62
C TRP A 491 -7.46 -4.57 -3.58
N PHE A 492 -8.32 -5.60 -3.65
CA PHE A 492 -9.57 -5.58 -4.42
C PHE A 492 -10.65 -4.69 -3.80
N SER A 493 -10.54 -4.36 -2.54
CA SER A 493 -11.33 -3.30 -1.93
C SER A 493 -10.61 -1.95 -2.01
N SER A 494 -9.33 -1.90 -1.63
CA SER A 494 -8.58 -0.65 -1.51
C SER A 494 -8.42 0.12 -2.83
N TRP A 495 -8.45 -0.55 -4.00
CA TRP A 495 -8.37 0.12 -5.31
C TRP A 495 -9.59 0.99 -5.65
N LEU A 496 -10.70 0.82 -4.92
CA LEU A 496 -11.92 1.61 -5.10
C LEU A 496 -11.92 2.90 -4.26
N TRP A 497 -10.89 3.10 -3.41
CA TRP A 497 -10.84 4.13 -2.41
C TRP A 497 -11.16 5.54 -2.91
N PRO A 498 -10.66 6.00 -4.07
CA PRO A 498 -10.91 7.35 -4.55
C PRO A 498 -12.37 7.69 -4.87
N PHE A 499 -13.25 6.69 -5.06
CA PHE A 499 -14.65 6.92 -5.43
C PHE A 499 -15.66 6.16 -4.56
N ALA A 500 -15.32 4.97 -4.05
CA ALA A 500 -16.24 4.25 -3.16
C ALA A 500 -16.41 4.98 -1.80
N THR A 501 -15.42 5.77 -1.37
CA THR A 501 -15.52 6.63 -0.18
C THR A 501 -16.62 7.69 -0.30
N PHE A 502 -16.99 8.09 -1.52
CA PHE A 502 -18.10 8.99 -1.81
C PHE A 502 -19.46 8.29 -1.99
N GLY A 503 -19.53 6.98 -1.69
CA GLY A 503 -20.78 6.23 -1.71
C GLY A 503 -21.15 5.59 -3.05
N TRP A 504 -20.24 5.58 -4.03
CA TRP A 504 -20.43 4.80 -5.26
C TRP A 504 -20.52 3.27 -4.94
N PRO A 505 -21.36 2.49 -5.66
CA PRO A 505 -22.38 2.86 -6.64
C PRO A 505 -23.62 3.40 -5.94
N PHE A 506 -24.12 4.55 -6.41
CA PHE A 506 -25.28 5.22 -5.82
C PHE A 506 -26.53 4.37 -6.00
N THR A 507 -27.13 3.95 -4.90
CA THR A 507 -28.39 3.20 -4.93
C THR A 507 -29.47 3.96 -4.18
N VAL A 508 -30.66 4.02 -4.76
CA VAL A 508 -31.86 4.49 -4.08
C VAL A 508 -32.16 3.48 -2.97
N HIS A 509 -32.00 3.87 -1.71
CA HIS A 509 -32.39 3.02 -0.59
C HIS A 509 -33.89 2.79 -0.58
N SER A 510 -34.30 1.52 -0.56
CA SER A 510 -35.63 1.12 -0.09
C SER A 510 -35.74 1.48 1.42
N PRO A 511 -36.90 1.98 1.91
CA PRO A 511 -37.06 2.54 3.24
C PRO A 511 -37.02 1.55 4.41
N GLN A 512 -36.46 0.36 4.29
CA GLN A 512 -36.59 -0.73 5.26
C GLN A 512 -35.28 -1.22 5.91
N SER A 513 -34.37 -0.35 6.31
CA SER A 513 -33.29 -0.77 7.23
C SER A 513 -33.36 0.03 8.53
N THR A 514 -33.97 -0.60 9.54
CA THR A 514 -33.92 -0.16 10.94
C THR A 514 -32.58 -0.56 11.54
N VAL A 515 -31.59 0.32 11.53
CA VAL A 515 -30.44 0.25 12.44
C VAL A 515 -30.17 1.65 12.97
N HIS A 516 -30.29 1.78 14.28
CA HIS A 516 -30.08 3.01 15.02
C HIS A 516 -28.63 3.52 14.93
N SER A 517 -28.36 4.47 14.04
CA SER A 517 -27.33 5.49 14.27
C SER A 517 -27.89 6.84 13.84
N LYS A 518 -27.99 7.76 14.80
CA LYS A 518 -28.36 9.16 14.57
C LYS A 518 -27.22 9.87 13.82
N ARG A 519 -27.01 9.58 12.54
CA ARG A 519 -26.23 10.41 11.62
C ARG A 519 -27.04 10.54 10.33
N SER A 520 -27.17 11.77 9.84
CA SER A 520 -27.88 12.15 8.62
C SER A 520 -27.55 11.17 7.50
N GLN A 521 -28.55 10.41 7.07
CA GLN A 521 -28.47 9.62 5.86
C GLN A 521 -28.41 10.60 4.68
N ALA A 522 -27.19 10.82 4.16
CA ALA A 522 -27.05 11.55 2.90
C ALA A 522 -27.85 10.81 1.83
N THR A 523 -28.64 11.54 1.08
CA THR A 523 -29.41 10.97 -0.03
C THR A 523 -28.45 10.50 -1.14
N SER A 524 -28.88 9.57 -1.98
CA SER A 524 -28.09 9.14 -3.14
C SER A 524 -27.72 10.31 -4.07
N TYR A 525 -28.54 11.35 -4.08
CA TYR A 525 -28.29 12.59 -4.82
C TYR A 525 -27.13 13.40 -4.22
N GLU A 526 -27.09 13.56 -2.89
CA GLU A 526 -26.02 14.28 -2.20
C GLU A 526 -24.67 13.55 -2.34
N LEU A 527 -24.66 12.22 -2.24
CA LEU A 527 -23.44 11.43 -2.44
C LEU A 527 -22.91 11.54 -3.87
N ARG A 528 -23.81 11.60 -4.85
CA ARG A 528 -23.42 11.81 -6.24
C ARG A 528 -22.87 13.22 -6.47
N ALA A 529 -23.48 14.24 -5.89
CA ALA A 529 -22.98 15.61 -5.94
C ALA A 529 -21.58 15.75 -5.30
N ASP A 530 -21.32 15.04 -4.21
CA ASP A 530 -19.99 14.96 -3.61
C ASP A 530 -18.95 14.35 -4.57
N LEU A 531 -19.27 13.21 -5.20
CA LEU A 531 -18.37 12.59 -6.18
C LEU A 531 -18.13 13.51 -7.38
N ASP A 532 -19.18 14.08 -7.95
CA ASP A 532 -19.10 14.94 -9.14
C ASP A 532 -18.25 16.21 -8.87
N TYR A 533 -18.22 16.67 -7.62
CA TYR A 533 -17.44 17.86 -7.23
C TYR A 533 -16.01 17.54 -6.80
N PHE A 534 -15.80 16.50 -5.96
CA PHE A 534 -14.50 16.19 -5.36
C PHE A 534 -13.64 15.20 -6.13
N TYR A 535 -14.20 14.53 -7.14
CA TYR A 535 -13.48 13.59 -8.02
C TYR A 535 -13.24 14.23 -9.41
N PRO A 536 -12.08 14.03 -10.05
CA PRO A 536 -10.90 13.31 -9.56
C PRO A 536 -10.21 14.03 -8.40
N THR A 537 -9.62 13.25 -7.48
CA THR A 537 -8.88 13.82 -6.37
C THR A 537 -7.64 14.58 -6.87
N SER A 538 -7.12 15.53 -6.09
CA SER A 538 -6.07 16.45 -6.56
C SER A 538 -4.71 15.78 -6.57
N VAL A 539 -4.34 15.14 -5.47
CA VAL A 539 -3.05 14.45 -5.31
C VAL A 539 -3.20 13.23 -4.40
N LEU A 540 -2.55 12.15 -4.81
CA LEU A 540 -2.35 10.98 -3.96
C LEU A 540 -0.95 11.04 -3.37
N VAL A 541 -0.85 11.00 -2.03
CA VAL A 541 0.43 10.95 -1.31
C VAL A 541 0.65 9.54 -0.77
N THR A 542 1.74 8.87 -1.14
CA THR A 542 1.97 7.48 -0.75
C THR A 542 3.45 7.10 -0.71
N ALA A 543 3.74 5.92 -0.17
CA ALA A 543 5.07 5.31 -0.14
C ALA A 543 5.36 4.51 -1.43
N PRO A 544 6.63 4.30 -1.81
CA PRO A 544 7.00 3.60 -3.04
C PRO A 544 6.58 2.13 -3.04
N GLU A 545 6.49 1.49 -1.88
CA GLU A 545 6.22 0.07 -1.76
C GLU A 545 4.81 -0.33 -2.23
N ILE A 546 3.87 0.62 -2.29
CA ILE A 546 2.48 0.34 -2.68
C ILE A 546 2.08 0.92 -4.03
N ILE A 547 3.04 1.30 -4.86
CA ILE A 547 2.76 1.78 -6.23
C ILE A 547 1.99 0.73 -7.03
N PHE A 548 2.45 -0.52 -7.03
CA PHE A 548 1.85 -1.61 -7.79
C PHE A 548 0.58 -2.15 -7.13
N PHE A 549 0.61 -2.26 -5.81
CA PHE A 549 -0.52 -2.74 -5.03
C PHE A 549 -1.74 -1.82 -5.08
N TRP A 550 -1.50 -0.51 -5.03
CA TRP A 550 -2.54 0.46 -4.78
C TRP A 550 -2.67 1.51 -5.88
N VAL A 551 -1.60 2.28 -6.16
CA VAL A 551 -1.65 3.39 -7.14
C VAL A 551 -2.09 2.91 -8.52
N ALA A 552 -1.40 1.90 -9.05
CA ALA A 552 -1.69 1.34 -10.37
C ALA A 552 -3.10 0.76 -10.46
N ARG A 553 -3.52 0.05 -9.41
CA ARG A 553 -4.86 -0.55 -9.35
C ARG A 553 -5.97 0.51 -9.23
N MET A 554 -5.77 1.58 -8.44
CA MET A 554 -6.73 2.70 -8.40
C MET A 554 -6.88 3.40 -9.74
N ILE A 555 -5.80 3.58 -10.50
CA ILE A 555 -5.86 4.19 -11.84
C ILE A 555 -6.72 3.33 -12.77
N MET A 556 -6.52 2.01 -12.76
CA MET A 556 -7.34 1.08 -13.54
C MET A 556 -8.80 1.12 -13.12
N ALA A 557 -9.09 1.07 -11.81
CA ALA A 557 -10.45 1.08 -11.29
C ALA A 557 -11.18 2.40 -11.58
N GLY A 558 -10.55 3.55 -11.38
CA GLY A 558 -11.14 4.86 -11.67
C GLY A 558 -11.56 4.99 -13.14
N ILE A 559 -10.66 4.61 -14.06
CA ILE A 559 -10.93 4.66 -15.50
C ILE A 559 -12.04 3.66 -15.89
N GLU A 560 -12.04 2.45 -15.31
CA GLU A 560 -12.99 1.39 -15.65
C GLU A 560 -14.41 1.67 -15.15
N PHE A 561 -14.57 2.16 -13.91
CA PHE A 561 -15.86 2.27 -13.24
C PHE A 561 -16.44 3.67 -13.21
N ILE A 562 -15.59 4.71 -13.25
CA ILE A 562 -16.01 6.12 -13.24
C ILE A 562 -15.85 6.75 -14.63
N GLY A 563 -14.96 6.21 -15.48
CA GLY A 563 -14.67 6.75 -16.82
C GLY A 563 -13.63 7.87 -16.82
N ASP A 564 -13.04 8.21 -15.66
CA ASP A 564 -11.99 9.25 -15.53
C ASP A 564 -10.88 8.81 -14.59
N ILE A 565 -9.74 9.54 -14.63
CA ILE A 565 -8.59 9.31 -13.76
C ILE A 565 -8.96 9.54 -12.29
N PRO A 566 -8.43 8.73 -11.34
CA PRO A 566 -8.80 8.88 -9.93
C PRO A 566 -8.08 10.05 -9.22
N PHE A 567 -6.96 10.51 -9.74
CA PHE A 567 -6.16 11.63 -9.23
C PHE A 567 -5.26 12.21 -10.33
N LYS A 568 -4.92 13.48 -10.19
CA LYS A 568 -4.07 14.20 -11.16
C LYS A 568 -2.59 13.99 -10.91
N ASP A 569 -2.19 14.05 -9.65
CA ASP A 569 -0.80 13.94 -9.23
C ASP A 569 -0.60 12.77 -8.25
N VAL A 570 0.57 12.13 -8.32
CA VAL A 570 1.00 11.09 -7.40
C VAL A 570 2.33 11.51 -6.79
N TYR A 571 2.31 11.85 -5.51
CA TYR A 571 3.51 12.19 -4.76
C TYR A 571 4.01 10.97 -3.98
N ILE A 572 5.22 10.54 -4.30
CA ILE A 572 5.87 9.39 -3.66
C ILE A 572 6.97 9.91 -2.72
N HIS A 573 6.71 9.81 -1.41
CA HIS A 573 7.72 10.15 -0.39
C HIS A 573 8.72 9.00 -0.18
N GLY A 574 9.85 9.29 0.44
CA GLY A 574 10.84 8.28 0.80
C GLY A 574 10.42 7.42 2.00
N THR A 575 11.16 6.35 2.22
CA THR A 575 10.96 5.44 3.37
C THR A 575 11.67 6.00 4.60
N VAL A 576 11.02 5.89 5.77
CA VAL A 576 11.63 6.26 7.04
C VAL A 576 12.53 5.12 7.54
N ARG A 577 13.78 5.44 7.82
CA ARG A 577 14.83 4.52 8.26
C ARG A 577 15.43 4.99 9.59
N ASP A 578 16.03 4.07 10.33
CA ASP A 578 16.89 4.42 11.45
C ASP A 578 18.25 4.98 10.98
N ILE A 579 19.10 5.37 11.93
CA ILE A 579 20.44 5.92 11.62
C ILE A 579 21.37 4.90 10.96
N GLU A 580 21.10 3.58 11.12
CA GLU A 580 21.87 2.51 10.50
C GLU A 580 21.38 2.21 9.06
N GLY A 581 20.34 2.90 8.58
CA GLY A 581 19.77 2.69 7.26
C GLY A 581 18.77 1.55 7.18
N LYS A 582 18.41 0.91 8.29
CA LYS A 582 17.38 -0.14 8.32
C LYS A 582 16.00 0.48 8.31
N LYS A 583 15.08 -0.11 7.55
CA LYS A 583 13.67 0.30 7.59
C LYS A 583 13.11 0.09 9.00
N MET A 584 12.47 1.11 9.56
CA MET A 584 11.82 1.00 10.87
C MET A 584 10.68 -0.01 10.82
N SER A 585 10.72 -1.02 11.69
CA SER A 585 9.69 -2.06 11.80
C SER A 585 9.54 -2.57 13.23
N LYS A 586 8.31 -2.97 13.59
CA LYS A 586 8.02 -3.53 14.93
C LYS A 586 8.82 -4.80 15.22
N SER A 587 9.10 -5.59 14.19
CA SER A 587 9.86 -6.84 14.32
C SER A 587 11.34 -6.63 14.62
N LEU A 588 11.89 -5.47 14.25
CA LEU A 588 13.29 -5.10 14.52
C LEU A 588 13.47 -4.31 15.82
N GLY A 589 12.38 -3.85 16.45
CA GLY A 589 12.43 -3.06 17.68
C GLY A 589 13.03 -1.65 17.51
N ASN A 590 13.22 -1.18 16.28
CA ASN A 590 13.83 0.12 15.94
C ASN A 590 12.77 1.21 15.59
N ILE A 591 11.54 1.05 16.06
CA ILE A 591 10.47 2.02 15.82
C ILE A 591 10.59 3.19 16.80
N ILE A 592 10.48 4.40 16.27
CA ILE A 592 10.18 5.60 17.05
C ILE A 592 8.67 5.80 17.04
N ASP A 593 8.04 5.81 18.21
CA ASP A 593 6.60 6.08 18.34
C ASP A 593 6.34 7.59 18.16
N PRO A 594 5.50 8.01 17.19
CA PRO A 594 5.16 9.41 17.03
C PRO A 594 4.54 10.05 18.29
N LEU A 595 3.77 9.30 19.09
CA LEU A 595 3.17 9.83 20.31
C LEU A 595 4.20 10.11 21.41
N GLU A 596 5.24 9.32 21.53
CA GLU A 596 6.35 9.59 22.45
C GLU A 596 7.05 10.90 22.08
N ILE A 597 7.31 11.11 20.79
CA ILE A 597 7.91 12.36 20.29
C ILE A 597 6.96 13.55 20.52
N ILE A 598 5.66 13.39 20.26
CA ILE A 598 4.68 14.45 20.52
C ILE A 598 4.65 14.80 22.01
N ASN A 599 4.64 13.80 22.90
CA ASN A 599 4.63 14.04 24.34
C ASN A 599 5.90 14.75 24.84
N GLN A 600 7.04 14.49 24.21
CA GLN A 600 8.34 15.06 24.62
C GLN A 600 8.59 16.45 24.01
N TYR A 601 8.27 16.66 22.74
CA TYR A 601 8.66 17.84 21.98
C TYR A 601 7.47 18.67 21.45
N GLY A 602 6.28 18.09 21.40
CA GLY A 602 5.08 18.66 20.78
C GLY A 602 4.86 18.22 19.33
N ALA A 603 3.59 18.27 18.89
CA ALA A 603 3.20 17.87 17.53
C ALA A 603 3.82 18.79 16.46
N ASP A 604 3.85 20.10 16.68
CA ASP A 604 4.47 21.05 15.75
C ASP A 604 5.97 20.80 15.58
N ALA A 605 6.66 20.44 16.66
CA ALA A 605 8.08 20.09 16.62
C ALA A 605 8.32 18.83 15.78
N LEU A 606 7.51 17.80 15.95
CA LEU A 606 7.57 16.58 15.15
C LEU A 606 7.33 16.91 13.67
N ARG A 607 6.21 17.59 13.34
CA ARG A 607 5.80 17.93 11.98
C ARG A 607 6.88 18.73 11.25
N PHE A 608 7.34 19.80 11.86
CA PHE A 608 8.35 20.68 11.26
C PHE A 608 9.67 19.94 11.05
N SER A 609 10.17 19.23 12.06
CA SER A 609 11.45 18.53 11.97
C SER A 609 11.45 17.46 10.89
N ILE A 610 10.40 16.59 10.85
CA ILE A 610 10.35 15.51 9.87
C ILE A 610 10.27 16.05 8.42
N ILE A 611 9.56 17.14 8.20
CA ILE A 611 9.44 17.76 6.88
C ILE A 611 10.74 18.45 6.46
N SER A 612 11.40 19.17 7.37
CA SER A 612 12.64 19.90 7.07
C SER A 612 13.77 19.00 6.59
N ILE A 613 13.83 17.76 7.06
CA ILE A 613 14.86 16.78 6.68
C ILE A 613 14.44 15.84 5.53
N THR A 614 13.17 15.91 5.09
CA THR A 614 12.64 15.00 4.07
C THR A 614 12.76 15.60 2.67
N ALA A 615 13.88 15.36 1.99
CA ALA A 615 14.03 15.75 0.59
C ALA A 615 13.10 14.94 -0.32
N GLN A 616 12.62 15.56 -1.40
CA GLN A 616 11.67 14.96 -2.32
C GLN A 616 12.15 13.60 -2.86
N GLY A 617 11.44 12.52 -2.53
CA GLY A 617 11.70 11.16 -3.01
C GLY A 617 12.98 10.51 -2.47
N GLN A 618 13.58 11.05 -1.42
CA GLN A 618 14.71 10.45 -0.72
C GLN A 618 14.25 9.80 0.59
N ASP A 619 14.95 8.75 1.01
CA ASP A 619 14.73 8.12 2.30
C ASP A 619 15.11 9.06 3.44
N VAL A 620 14.41 8.94 4.55
CA VAL A 620 14.53 9.80 5.73
C VAL A 620 15.19 9.02 6.86
N PHE A 621 16.35 9.49 7.32
CA PHE A 621 17.06 8.87 8.42
C PHE A 621 16.76 9.62 9.73
N LEU A 622 16.09 8.96 10.68
CA LEU A 622 15.60 9.56 11.91
C LEU A 622 16.39 9.10 13.15
N SER A 623 16.66 10.08 14.02
CA SER A 623 17.00 9.88 15.43
C SER A 623 16.16 10.83 16.29
N ALA A 624 16.05 10.58 17.59
CA ALA A 624 15.23 11.39 18.49
C ALA A 624 15.71 12.85 18.59
N GLU A 625 17.02 13.08 18.52
CA GLU A 625 17.60 14.42 18.62
C GLU A 625 17.20 15.36 17.47
N LYS A 626 16.86 14.80 16.31
CA LYS A 626 16.42 15.61 15.15
C LYS A 626 15.15 16.43 15.42
N PHE A 627 14.34 16.03 16.41
CA PHE A 627 13.13 16.75 16.78
C PHE A 627 13.40 17.97 17.66
N GLU A 628 14.59 18.12 18.21
CA GLU A 628 14.99 19.30 18.96
C GLU A 628 14.99 20.59 18.13
N MET A 629 15.28 20.47 16.83
CA MET A 629 15.21 21.62 15.91
C MET A 629 13.82 22.23 15.88
N GLY A 630 12.78 21.42 15.73
CA GLY A 630 11.39 21.89 15.73
C GLY A 630 10.96 22.48 17.07
N ARG A 631 11.39 21.88 18.20
CA ARG A 631 11.15 22.42 19.55
C ARG A 631 11.81 23.80 19.70
N ASN A 632 13.06 23.94 19.31
CA ASN A 632 13.81 25.18 19.42
C ASN A 632 13.20 26.27 18.52
N PHE A 633 12.75 25.88 17.34
CA PHE A 633 12.06 26.79 16.44
C PHE A 633 10.72 27.26 17.01
N SER A 634 9.92 26.36 17.61
CA SER A 634 8.69 26.72 18.34
C SER A 634 8.97 27.76 19.43
N ASN A 635 10.02 27.54 20.23
CA ASN A 635 10.43 28.48 21.27
C ASN A 635 10.86 29.85 20.71
N LYS A 636 11.57 29.86 19.57
CA LYS A 636 11.97 31.11 18.90
C LYS A 636 10.75 31.88 18.39
N ILE A 637 9.79 31.18 17.76
CA ILE A 637 8.52 31.78 17.29
C ILE A 637 7.75 32.39 18.46
N TRP A 638 7.63 31.66 19.56
CA TRP A 638 6.91 32.13 20.76
C TRP A 638 7.55 33.37 21.35
N ASN A 639 8.86 33.36 21.55
CA ASN A 639 9.60 34.49 22.15
C ASN A 639 9.59 35.74 21.26
N ALA A 640 9.72 35.56 19.94
CA ALA A 640 9.61 36.66 18.98
C ALA A 640 8.21 37.29 19.00
N SER A 641 7.18 36.43 19.01
CA SER A 641 5.78 36.88 19.10
C SER A 641 5.51 37.66 20.40
N ARG A 642 6.01 37.16 21.52
CA ARG A 642 5.91 37.82 22.82
C ARG A 642 6.60 39.18 22.78
N PHE A 643 7.81 39.26 22.25
CA PHE A 643 8.56 40.54 22.12
C PHE A 643 7.75 41.56 21.28
N VAL A 644 7.29 41.18 20.11
CA VAL A 644 6.56 42.06 19.21
C VAL A 644 5.26 42.56 19.88
N LEU A 645 4.48 41.69 20.51
CA LEU A 645 3.21 42.06 21.13
C LEU A 645 3.34 42.91 22.40
N MET A 646 4.42 42.73 23.15
CA MET A 646 4.73 43.54 24.33
C MET A 646 5.09 45.01 23.96
N ASN A 647 5.67 45.20 22.80
CA ASN A 647 6.11 46.54 22.33
C ASN A 647 5.12 47.21 21.35
N LEU A 648 3.96 46.59 21.10
CA LEU A 648 2.97 47.11 20.17
C LEU A 648 1.95 48.02 20.84
N LYS A 649 1.84 49.28 20.40
CA LYS A 649 0.76 50.22 20.83
C LYS A 649 -0.56 49.82 20.17
N GLN A 650 -1.65 49.75 20.95
CA GLN A 650 -2.94 49.19 20.53
C GLN A 650 -3.64 49.93 19.38
N ASP A 651 -3.41 51.23 19.25
CA ASP A 651 -4.00 52.08 18.21
C ASP A 651 -3.45 51.80 16.80
N LYS A 652 -2.34 51.06 16.68
CA LYS A 652 -1.64 50.78 15.43
C LYS A 652 -2.05 49.47 14.73
N ILE A 653 -2.74 48.58 15.42
CA ILE A 653 -3.04 47.22 14.91
C ILE A 653 -3.89 47.26 13.62
N ASN A 654 -4.82 48.18 13.51
CA ASN A 654 -5.78 48.25 12.41
C ASN A 654 -5.34 49.16 11.24
N GLN A 655 -4.12 49.68 11.28
CA GLN A 655 -3.62 50.54 10.18
C GLN A 655 -3.30 49.68 8.95
N ASP A 656 -3.74 50.15 7.79
CA ASP A 656 -3.40 49.51 6.52
C ASP A 656 -1.96 49.85 6.15
N LEU A 657 -1.14 48.83 5.89
CA LEU A 657 0.24 49.02 5.44
C LEU A 657 0.33 49.84 4.15
N CYS A 658 -0.58 49.60 3.20
CA CYS A 658 -0.56 50.35 1.93
C CYS A 658 -0.81 51.84 2.14
N ALA A 659 -1.73 52.20 3.05
CA ALA A 659 -1.99 53.58 3.40
C ALA A 659 -0.82 54.26 4.14
N VAL A 660 -0.07 53.48 4.93
CA VAL A 660 1.15 53.97 5.62
C VAL A 660 2.29 54.14 4.63
N PHE A 661 2.52 53.19 3.73
CA PHE A 661 3.57 53.28 2.69
C PHE A 661 3.36 54.42 1.71
N ALA A 662 2.12 54.78 1.45
CA ALA A 662 1.83 55.94 0.59
C ALA A 662 2.13 57.32 1.24
N LYS A 663 2.27 57.35 2.58
CA LYS A 663 2.45 58.57 3.35
C LYS A 663 3.83 58.72 3.99
N GLU A 664 4.52 57.65 4.23
CA GLU A 664 5.75 57.58 5.02
C GLU A 664 6.94 57.07 4.17
N ASN A 665 8.08 57.76 4.26
CA ASN A 665 9.34 57.27 3.68
C ASN A 665 9.92 56.17 4.56
N LEU A 666 9.82 54.93 4.08
CA LEU A 666 10.39 53.77 4.76
C LEU A 666 11.91 53.85 4.74
N ASP A 667 12.56 53.55 5.88
CA ASP A 667 14.00 53.38 5.94
C ASP A 667 14.46 52.10 5.25
N ILE A 668 15.78 51.95 5.09
CA ILE A 668 16.38 50.84 4.37
C ILE A 668 16.05 49.49 5.01
N TRP A 669 15.94 49.40 6.34
CA TRP A 669 15.68 48.15 7.08
C TRP A 669 14.21 47.75 7.02
N GLN A 670 13.32 48.71 7.04
CA GLN A 670 11.88 48.52 6.85
C GLN A 670 11.59 48.02 5.44
N ARG A 671 12.20 48.59 4.41
CA ARG A 671 12.11 48.10 3.03
C ARG A 671 12.74 46.75 2.85
N TRP A 672 13.90 46.50 3.47
CA TRP A 672 14.60 45.22 3.39
C TRP A 672 13.75 44.07 3.94
N ILE A 673 13.19 44.18 5.14
CA ILE A 673 12.42 43.08 5.73
C ILE A 673 11.13 42.79 4.95
N LEU A 674 10.47 43.80 4.43
CA LEU A 674 9.30 43.65 3.57
C LEU A 674 9.67 42.96 2.25
N SER A 675 10.75 43.36 1.60
CA SER A 675 11.27 42.72 0.39
C SER A 675 11.61 41.24 0.65
N ARG A 676 12.29 40.94 1.76
CA ARG A 676 12.59 39.56 2.19
C ARG A 676 11.32 38.74 2.40
N PHE A 677 10.32 39.31 3.09
CA PHE A 677 9.04 38.65 3.32
C PHE A 677 8.32 38.32 2.01
N TYR A 678 8.15 39.26 1.10
CA TYR A 678 7.48 39.00 -0.18
C TYR A 678 8.24 38.03 -1.07
N SER A 679 9.57 38.07 -1.06
CA SER A 679 10.40 37.10 -1.75
C SER A 679 10.19 35.70 -1.18
N THR A 680 10.14 35.55 0.14
CA THR A 680 9.87 34.29 0.84
C THR A 680 8.49 33.75 0.50
N LEU A 681 7.44 34.59 0.54
CA LEU A 681 6.08 34.19 0.17
C LEU A 681 6.02 33.66 -1.26
N LYS A 682 6.61 34.35 -2.23
CA LYS A 682 6.61 33.94 -3.64
C LYS A 682 7.37 32.65 -3.88
N GLN A 683 8.50 32.46 -3.18
CA GLN A 683 9.29 31.23 -3.27
C GLN A 683 8.55 30.06 -2.61
N LEU A 684 7.95 30.25 -1.43
CA LEU A 684 7.18 29.23 -0.72
C LEU A 684 6.02 28.70 -1.58
N ASP A 685 5.25 29.61 -2.21
CA ASP A 685 4.14 29.20 -3.08
C ASP A 685 4.62 28.31 -4.24
N ARG A 686 5.73 28.69 -4.89
CA ARG A 686 6.34 27.87 -5.95
C ARG A 686 6.82 26.50 -5.44
N MET A 687 7.42 26.45 -4.24
CA MET A 687 7.91 25.21 -3.64
C MET A 687 6.77 24.27 -3.29
N LEU A 688 5.69 24.77 -2.69
CA LEU A 688 4.51 23.96 -2.34
C LEU A 688 3.80 23.41 -3.59
N GLN A 689 3.65 24.22 -4.64
CA GLN A 689 3.10 23.78 -5.93
C GLN A 689 3.97 22.73 -6.63
N ALA A 690 5.28 22.73 -6.37
CA ALA A 690 6.22 21.74 -6.89
C ALA A 690 6.47 20.55 -5.94
N TYR A 691 5.71 20.45 -4.84
CA TYR A 691 5.87 19.43 -3.81
C TYR A 691 7.27 19.38 -3.15
N ARG A 692 7.94 20.55 -3.04
CA ARG A 692 9.28 20.72 -2.43
C ARG A 692 9.14 21.16 -0.97
N PHE A 693 8.53 20.32 -0.13
CA PHE A 693 8.10 20.65 1.23
C PHE A 693 9.27 20.99 2.16
N ASN A 694 10.36 20.22 2.08
CA ASN A 694 11.55 20.46 2.90
C ASN A 694 12.20 21.81 2.62
N GLU A 695 12.26 22.18 1.34
CA GLU A 695 12.82 23.48 0.94
C GLU A 695 11.92 24.63 1.41
N GLY A 696 10.58 24.43 1.33
CA GLY A 696 9.62 25.40 1.87
C GLY A 696 9.75 25.58 3.39
N ALA A 697 9.89 24.46 4.15
CA ALA A 697 10.12 24.53 5.59
C ALA A 697 11.43 25.24 5.95
N ASN A 698 12.52 24.89 5.26
CA ASN A 698 13.82 25.50 5.48
C ASN A 698 13.87 26.98 5.07
N LEU A 699 13.14 27.36 4.01
CA LEU A 699 12.98 28.76 3.61
C LEU A 699 12.27 29.57 4.71
N LEU A 700 11.17 29.05 5.28
CA LEU A 700 10.45 29.70 6.38
C LEU A 700 11.29 29.80 7.64
N TYR A 701 12.07 28.74 7.96
CA TYR A 701 13.00 28.75 9.07
C TYR A 701 14.05 29.86 8.90
N GLY A 702 14.71 29.91 7.73
CA GLY A 702 15.75 30.90 7.43
C GLY A 702 15.21 32.34 7.51
N PHE A 703 14.05 32.59 6.90
CA PHE A 703 13.41 33.90 6.96
C PHE A 703 13.03 34.28 8.41
N PHE A 704 12.30 33.41 9.12
CA PHE A 704 11.78 33.77 10.43
C PHE A 704 12.90 33.85 11.48
N TRP A 705 13.80 32.87 11.52
CA TRP A 705 14.89 32.86 12.50
C TRP A 705 15.94 33.92 12.21
N HIS A 706 16.48 33.93 11.00
CA HIS A 706 17.62 34.81 10.68
C HIS A 706 17.19 36.21 10.22
N ASP A 707 16.38 36.33 9.16
CA ASP A 707 16.05 37.66 8.63
C ASP A 707 15.19 38.46 9.62
N PHE A 708 14.13 37.83 10.17
CA PHE A 708 13.21 38.53 11.06
C PHE A 708 13.75 38.64 12.49
N CYS A 709 14.13 37.53 13.14
CA CYS A 709 14.51 37.55 14.55
C CYS A 709 15.94 38.03 14.80
N ASP A 710 16.94 37.53 14.07
CA ASP A 710 18.33 37.83 14.37
C ASP A 710 18.76 39.18 13.83
N TRP A 711 18.12 39.65 12.73
CA TRP A 711 18.43 40.96 12.15
C TRP A 711 17.34 42.01 12.42
N TYR A 712 16.14 41.82 11.88
CA TYR A 712 15.16 42.90 11.88
C TYR A 712 14.70 43.29 13.28
N LEU A 713 14.36 42.33 14.15
CA LEU A 713 13.95 42.63 15.53
C LEU A 713 15.08 43.28 16.34
N GLU A 714 16.35 42.91 16.14
CA GLU A 714 17.47 43.54 16.84
C GLU A 714 17.66 45.01 16.39
N ILE A 715 17.53 45.28 15.10
CA ILE A 715 17.60 46.65 14.58
C ILE A 715 16.37 47.44 15.04
N ALA A 716 15.18 46.86 15.04
CA ALA A 716 13.96 47.50 15.48
C ALA A 716 13.97 47.94 16.94
N LYS A 717 14.77 47.31 17.81
CA LYS A 717 15.00 47.77 19.20
C LYS A 717 15.52 49.18 19.29
N LEU A 718 16.34 49.61 18.32
CA LEU A 718 16.92 50.96 18.28
C LEU A 718 15.85 52.02 17.97
N LYS A 719 14.70 51.64 17.39
CA LYS A 719 13.60 52.47 17.00
C LYS A 719 12.26 51.94 17.53
N ILE A 720 12.24 51.36 18.70
CA ILE A 720 11.10 50.62 19.22
C ILE A 720 9.89 51.52 19.46
N GLU A 721 10.11 52.84 19.69
CA GLU A 721 9.03 53.85 19.87
C GLU A 721 8.44 54.34 18.55
N ASP A 722 9.12 54.07 17.41
CA ASP A 722 8.62 54.48 16.11
C ASP A 722 7.39 53.68 15.69
N SER A 723 6.32 54.39 15.35
CA SER A 723 5.03 53.76 15.06
C SER A 723 5.04 52.92 13.78
N VAL A 724 5.85 53.28 12.78
CA VAL A 724 5.99 52.56 11.52
C VAL A 724 6.77 51.27 11.75
N THR A 725 7.84 51.32 12.55
CA THR A 725 8.62 50.15 12.93
C THR A 725 7.75 49.15 13.69
N GLN A 726 6.94 49.58 14.67
CA GLN A 726 6.02 48.71 15.41
C GLN A 726 4.99 48.04 14.47
N LEU A 727 4.40 48.82 13.55
CA LEU A 727 3.44 48.28 12.58
C LEU A 727 4.06 47.25 11.67
N ILE A 728 5.25 47.47 11.14
CA ILE A 728 5.96 46.51 10.26
C ILE A 728 6.32 45.25 11.04
N MET A 729 6.89 45.37 12.26
CA MET A 729 7.16 44.21 13.12
C MET A 729 5.90 43.32 13.31
N PHE A 730 4.78 43.95 13.62
CA PHE A 730 3.51 43.30 13.84
C PHE A 730 3.00 42.61 12.57
N LYS A 731 2.97 43.31 11.45
CA LYS A 731 2.43 42.81 10.18
C LYS A 731 3.30 41.71 9.59
N VAL A 732 4.63 41.79 9.71
CA VAL A 732 5.53 40.71 9.30
C VAL A 732 5.33 39.48 10.19
N LEU A 733 5.20 39.67 11.51
CA LEU A 733 4.88 38.55 12.42
C LEU A 733 3.54 37.91 12.06
N GLU A 734 2.46 38.68 11.96
CA GLU A 734 1.11 38.23 11.66
C GLU A 734 1.07 37.36 10.39
N LYS A 735 1.70 37.89 9.32
CA LYS A 735 1.77 37.15 8.05
C LYS A 735 2.69 35.92 8.10
N SER A 736 3.79 36.00 8.83
CA SER A 736 4.69 34.84 9.02
C SER A 736 4.03 33.68 9.75
N ILE A 737 3.20 33.98 10.77
CA ILE A 737 2.41 32.96 11.48
C ILE A 737 1.45 32.24 10.54
N ARG A 738 0.84 32.96 9.60
CA ARG A 738 -0.02 32.38 8.58
C ARG A 738 0.76 31.46 7.63
N LEU A 739 1.96 31.87 7.17
CA LEU A 739 2.82 31.03 6.32
C LEU A 739 3.31 29.76 7.03
N LEU A 740 3.53 29.84 8.33
CA LEU A 740 3.96 28.72 9.17
C LEU A 740 2.81 27.76 9.52
N HIS A 741 1.55 28.20 9.48
CA HIS A 741 0.40 27.44 9.94
C HIS A 741 0.25 26.05 9.30
N PRO A 742 0.47 25.82 8.00
CA PRO A 742 0.43 24.50 7.41
C PRO A 742 1.44 23.53 8.04
N PHE A 743 2.60 24.01 8.47
CA PHE A 743 3.69 23.24 9.04
C PHE A 743 3.55 23.04 10.56
N MET A 744 3.16 24.11 11.27
CA MET A 744 3.13 24.22 12.73
C MET A 744 1.78 24.77 13.20
N PRO A 745 0.68 24.02 13.06
CA PRO A 745 -0.67 24.54 13.22
C PRO A 745 -1.02 24.98 14.65
N PHE A 746 -0.47 24.34 15.67
CA PHE A 746 -0.89 24.59 17.05
C PHE A 746 -0.30 25.87 17.65
N ILE A 747 1.00 26.05 17.54
CA ILE A 747 1.66 27.26 18.04
C ILE A 747 1.18 28.51 17.29
N THR A 748 0.98 28.38 15.98
CA THR A 748 0.51 29.48 15.16
C THR A 748 -0.94 29.87 15.48
N GLU A 749 -1.80 28.89 15.77
CA GLU A 749 -3.16 29.14 16.25
C GLU A 749 -3.14 29.80 17.64
N GLU A 750 -2.34 29.30 18.59
CA GLU A 750 -2.25 29.88 19.93
C GLU A 750 -1.80 31.35 19.88
N ILE A 751 -0.85 31.69 19.02
CA ILE A 751 -0.41 33.08 18.83
C ILE A 751 -1.48 33.90 18.11
N TRP A 752 -2.12 33.34 17.08
CA TRP A 752 -3.17 33.99 16.31
C TRP A 752 -4.31 34.47 17.18
N GLN A 753 -4.80 33.61 18.08
CA GLN A 753 -5.89 33.94 19.00
C GLN A 753 -5.49 35.00 20.05
N LYS A 754 -4.20 35.18 20.32
CA LYS A 754 -3.70 36.27 21.20
C LYS A 754 -3.57 37.61 20.47
N ILE A 755 -3.36 37.58 19.15
CA ILE A 755 -3.31 38.74 18.29
C ILE A 755 -4.71 39.34 18.11
N GLN A 756 -5.77 38.51 18.09
CA GLN A 756 -7.14 38.99 17.87
C GLN A 756 -7.73 39.67 19.11
N ARG A 757 -8.53 40.71 18.90
CA ARG A 757 -9.18 41.42 20.00
C ARG A 757 -10.53 40.81 20.38
N PRO A 758 -10.91 40.81 21.68
CA PRO A 758 -12.24 40.37 22.15
C PRO A 758 -13.42 41.16 21.56
N SER A 759 -13.18 42.39 21.11
CA SER A 759 -14.20 43.31 20.59
C SER A 759 -14.41 43.28 19.08
N ASP A 760 -13.64 42.47 18.33
CA ASP A 760 -13.84 42.35 16.88
C ASP A 760 -14.98 41.36 16.62
N PRO A 761 -16.09 41.73 15.94
CA PRO A 761 -17.12 40.79 15.49
C PRO A 761 -16.55 39.63 14.68
N ALA A 762 -15.36 39.82 14.12
CA ALA A 762 -14.56 38.77 13.51
C ALA A 762 -13.97 37.76 14.53
N THR A 763 -14.04 37.99 15.86
CA THR A 763 -13.63 37.02 16.90
C THR A 763 -14.58 35.85 17.03
N GLN A 764 -15.74 35.88 16.40
CA GLN A 764 -16.55 34.71 16.08
C GLN A 764 -16.02 33.97 14.83
N ARG A 765 -15.00 34.51 14.15
CA ARG A 765 -14.40 33.85 13.01
C ARG A 765 -13.48 32.73 13.43
N PRO A 766 -13.48 31.65 12.63
CA PRO A 766 -12.73 30.45 12.89
C PRO A 766 -11.23 30.68 12.97
N SER A 767 -10.54 29.63 13.45
CA SER A 767 -9.10 29.45 13.38
C SER A 767 -8.52 29.98 12.10
N ILE A 768 -7.30 30.46 12.09
CA ILE A 768 -6.64 31.11 10.95
C ILE A 768 -7.46 30.95 9.68
N PRO A 769 -8.33 31.92 9.33
CA PRO A 769 -9.32 31.70 8.28
C PRO A 769 -8.61 31.33 6.98
N GLY A 770 -9.33 30.65 6.09
CA GLY A 770 -8.96 30.61 4.69
C GLY A 770 -8.65 32.02 4.22
N LEU A 771 -7.44 32.44 4.49
CA LEU A 771 -6.96 33.73 4.06
C LEU A 771 -6.56 33.52 2.64
N GLN A 772 -7.12 34.38 1.82
CA GLN A 772 -6.53 34.64 0.54
C GLN A 772 -5.02 34.85 0.78
N TYR A 773 -4.23 33.83 0.44
CA TYR A 773 -2.77 33.95 0.35
C TYR A 773 -2.38 35.11 -0.55
N TYR A 774 -3.30 35.48 -1.43
CA TYR A 774 -3.34 36.64 -2.29
C TYR A 774 -4.56 37.51 -1.97
N ASP A 775 -4.49 38.26 -0.90
CA ASP A 775 -5.17 39.52 -0.92
C ASP A 775 -4.45 40.36 -2.01
N ALA A 776 -5.18 40.79 -3.02
CA ALA A 776 -4.64 41.63 -4.10
C ALA A 776 -4.06 42.95 -3.56
N THR A 777 -4.38 43.33 -2.32
CA THR A 777 -3.76 44.44 -1.57
C THR A 777 -2.33 44.13 -1.08
N LEU A 778 -1.82 42.89 -1.28
CA LEU A 778 -0.43 42.48 -1.02
C LEU A 778 0.45 42.52 -2.29
N ALA A 779 -0.07 42.99 -3.43
CA ALA A 779 0.79 43.31 -4.55
C ALA A 779 1.91 44.27 -4.07
N ALA A 780 3.15 43.87 -4.35
CA ALA A 780 4.27 44.80 -4.14
C ALA A 780 3.88 46.17 -4.71
N PRO A 781 4.18 47.27 -4.02
CA PRO A 781 4.00 48.57 -4.61
C PRO A 781 4.62 48.54 -6.01
N ALA A 782 3.87 49.03 -7.00
CA ALA A 782 4.33 49.09 -8.37
C ALA A 782 5.78 49.57 -8.37
N ARG A 783 6.66 48.90 -9.11
CA ARG A 783 8.03 49.32 -9.31
C ARG A 783 8.02 50.83 -9.60
N THR A 784 8.49 51.60 -8.66
CA THR A 784 9.18 52.81 -9.03
C THR A 784 10.55 52.35 -9.47
N ASP A 785 10.79 52.39 -10.78
CA ASP A 785 12.11 52.22 -11.37
C ASP A 785 13.04 53.21 -10.68
N ASP A 786 13.95 52.68 -9.85
CA ASP A 786 15.30 53.19 -9.60
C ASP A 786 16.11 52.13 -8.83
#